data_32dcfe09472254804446d7181a6c8c5d
#
_entry.id   32dcfe09472254804446d7181a6c8c5d
#
_cell.length_a   1.000
_cell.length_b   1.000
_cell.length_c   1.000
_cell.angle_alpha   90.00
_cell.angle_beta   90.00
_cell.angle_gamma   90.00
#
_symmetry.space_group_name_H-M   'P 1'
#
loop_
_entity.id
_entity.type
_entity.pdbx_description
1 polymer ?
#
loop_
_entity_poly.entity_id
_entity_poly.type
_entity_poly.pdbx_seq_one_letter_code
_entity_poly.pdbx_strand_id
1 'polypeptide(L)'
;MAEKVLIYAGTTEGRLLAQELSRAHIACDVHVATEYGQMVMPELAGVKVCVGRLDVEEMRALLKKNGQNNYAAVVDATHPFATEVSANIRESTKGSGIPYLRLQRRMDDGICSIPENEGMKERAGTVHVFADYESCVQALTDTSGNILLTTGSKELAVFAPLKERLFVRVLPGLESIGLCEKAGIRGKQILAMQGPFSEEMNLAMIHQFSIRYLVTKASGAHSGFQEKLAAAQKAGITACVIGKQEQEQEQEQGMSYAQVTETLSRLLGHTISGRPEVEISLIGIGMSAATLTQEAKSALEESDVVFGAERMLEVVENSKETYPFYLAKDILPVLRQKESQMDGQKLKVSILFSGDTGFYSGTEKIKTELNKNNYKKIRIFPGISSVSYLSAATGIAWQDAKIISIHGKKDTAETRALVLDAIRHFPKTFLLVSGVEDVRRIGCWIEEEKLTQTRMIAGFQLSYDREKIRELSYGEAKNVKEEGLYTLLLCNENVQKRRLVPGMSDESFLRVVEGEKTVPMTKEEVRALSLCKLGLTEDAVVYDVGSGTGSIAVECATCSPGIRVYAIEQKATAQQLLRRNLEKFHLANVIPVDGKAPDILESLEPPTHVFIGGSSGCLADILHVIWEKNPRTRVVVNAISLETVAQITELAAGKMQTEIIQVQVSRAKTVGTYHLMQAENPVYICVLTMA
;
A
#
# COMPACT_ATOMS: atom_id res chain seq x y z
N MET A 1 -33.47 14.96 40.74
CA MET A 1 -33.50 13.91 39.73
C MET A 1 -32.15 13.20 39.80
N ALA A 2 -32.06 11.94 39.42
CA ALA A 2 -30.75 11.27 39.38
C ALA A 2 -29.88 11.92 38.29
N GLU A 3 -28.65 12.32 38.65
CA GLU A 3 -27.69 12.99 37.74
C GLU A 3 -26.64 12.03 37.20
N LYS A 4 -26.87 10.72 37.35
CA LYS A 4 -25.92 9.67 37.00
C LYS A 4 -26.37 8.85 35.80
N VAL A 5 -25.43 8.46 34.90
CA VAL A 5 -25.72 7.63 33.76
C VAL A 5 -25.14 6.22 33.92
N LEU A 6 -25.91 5.21 33.53
CA LEU A 6 -25.45 3.82 33.49
C LEU A 6 -25.08 3.46 32.02
N ILE A 7 -23.86 3.00 31.79
CA ILE A 7 -23.37 2.59 30.48
C ILE A 7 -23.02 1.11 30.49
N TYR A 8 -23.65 0.31 29.65
CA TYR A 8 -23.17 -1.04 29.35
C TYR A 8 -22.20 -0.97 28.17
N ALA A 9 -20.90 -1.06 28.47
CA ALA A 9 -19.85 -0.84 27.50
C ALA A 9 -19.29 -2.15 26.95
N GLY A 10 -19.12 -2.19 25.63
CA GLY A 10 -18.48 -3.29 24.91
C GLY A 10 -17.80 -2.81 23.65
N THR A 11 -17.90 -1.49 23.37
CA THR A 11 -17.36 -0.85 22.15
C THR A 11 -16.49 0.35 22.50
N THR A 12 -15.76 0.84 21.50
CA THR A 12 -14.96 2.08 21.62
C THR A 12 -15.85 3.29 21.89
N GLU A 13 -17.05 3.33 21.31
CA GLU A 13 -18.02 4.42 21.49
C GLU A 13 -18.51 4.51 22.94
N GLY A 14 -18.71 3.39 23.60
CA GLY A 14 -19.07 3.36 25.04
C GLY A 14 -17.97 3.94 25.94
N ARG A 15 -16.69 3.69 25.60
CA ARG A 15 -15.54 4.30 26.29
C ARG A 15 -15.45 5.80 26.06
N LEU A 16 -15.64 6.24 24.82
CA LEU A 16 -15.64 7.66 24.46
C LEU A 16 -16.76 8.41 25.19
N LEU A 17 -17.96 7.83 25.26
CA LEU A 17 -19.07 8.43 25.99
C LEU A 17 -18.76 8.59 27.49
N ALA A 18 -18.16 7.59 28.09
CA ALA A 18 -17.74 7.68 29.50
C ALA A 18 -16.69 8.80 29.72
N GLN A 19 -15.77 8.98 28.78
CA GLN A 19 -14.80 10.09 28.81
C GLN A 19 -15.48 11.46 28.69
N GLU A 20 -16.44 11.60 27.79
CA GLU A 20 -17.18 12.87 27.62
C GLU A 20 -18.05 13.20 28.83
N LEU A 21 -18.70 12.22 29.43
CA LEU A 21 -19.45 12.41 30.65
C LEU A 21 -18.54 12.82 31.81
N SER A 22 -17.37 12.20 31.97
CA SER A 22 -16.37 12.58 32.93
C SER A 22 -15.91 14.04 32.78
N ARG A 23 -15.66 14.48 31.54
CA ARG A 23 -15.30 15.88 31.22
C ARG A 23 -16.43 16.85 31.57
N ALA A 24 -17.66 16.45 31.31
CA ALA A 24 -18.84 17.25 31.66
C ALA A 24 -19.18 17.19 33.18
N HIS A 25 -18.29 16.60 33.99
CA HIS A 25 -18.50 16.37 35.44
C HIS A 25 -19.79 15.60 35.77
N ILE A 26 -20.25 14.76 34.85
CA ILE A 26 -21.42 13.89 35.01
C ILE A 26 -20.94 12.52 35.48
N ALA A 27 -21.42 12.11 36.64
CA ALA A 27 -21.10 10.80 37.20
C ALA A 27 -21.69 9.68 36.35
N CYS A 28 -20.91 8.62 36.07
CA CYS A 28 -21.43 7.44 35.39
C CYS A 28 -20.87 6.14 35.96
N ASP A 29 -21.68 5.08 35.88
CA ASP A 29 -21.24 3.71 36.12
C ASP A 29 -21.12 3.01 34.77
N VAL A 30 -19.96 2.39 34.54
CA VAL A 30 -19.68 1.66 33.29
C VAL A 30 -19.58 0.17 33.60
N HIS A 31 -20.52 -0.62 33.11
CA HIS A 31 -20.46 -2.08 33.22
C HIS A 31 -19.78 -2.70 32.02
N VAL A 32 -18.77 -3.52 32.27
CA VAL A 32 -18.02 -4.29 31.25
C VAL A 32 -18.10 -5.79 31.57
N ALA A 33 -18.25 -6.63 30.57
CA ALA A 33 -18.47 -8.06 30.76
C ALA A 33 -17.22 -8.83 31.21
N THR A 34 -16.01 -8.25 31.07
CA THR A 34 -14.73 -8.95 31.29
C THR A 34 -13.71 -8.02 31.98
N GLU A 35 -12.75 -8.61 32.70
CA GLU A 35 -11.59 -7.90 33.28
C GLU A 35 -10.81 -7.13 32.19
N TYR A 36 -10.74 -7.67 30.98
CA TYR A 36 -10.13 -6.98 29.86
C TYR A 36 -10.85 -5.66 29.52
N GLY A 37 -12.19 -5.64 29.56
CA GLY A 37 -12.98 -4.40 29.41
C GLY A 37 -12.59 -3.34 30.43
N GLN A 38 -12.28 -3.74 31.66
CA GLN A 38 -11.78 -2.86 32.68
C GLN A 38 -10.39 -2.32 32.43
N MET A 39 -9.46 -3.19 31.99
CA MET A 39 -8.06 -2.80 31.71
C MET A 39 -7.92 -1.74 30.62
N VAL A 40 -8.83 -1.74 29.64
CA VAL A 40 -8.80 -0.77 28.54
C VAL A 40 -9.55 0.53 28.83
N MET A 41 -10.24 0.62 29.98
CA MET A 41 -10.86 1.86 30.43
C MET A 41 -9.81 2.72 31.16
N PRO A 42 -9.62 3.98 30.76
CA PRO A 42 -8.76 4.89 31.52
C PRO A 42 -9.37 5.21 32.92
N GLU A 43 -8.53 5.57 33.85
CA GLU A 43 -9.00 6.15 35.12
C GLU A 43 -9.59 7.53 34.86
N LEU A 44 -10.87 7.71 35.17
CA LEU A 44 -11.62 8.93 34.86
C LEU A 44 -12.34 9.43 36.13
N ALA A 45 -12.30 10.73 36.34
CA ALA A 45 -12.99 11.36 37.46
C ALA A 45 -14.53 11.17 37.31
N GLY A 46 -15.19 10.74 38.39
CA GLY A 46 -16.64 10.53 38.39
C GLY A 46 -17.13 9.26 37.69
N VAL A 47 -16.23 8.43 37.13
CA VAL A 47 -16.55 7.18 36.46
C VAL A 47 -16.21 5.99 37.33
N LYS A 48 -17.20 5.12 37.59
CA LYS A 48 -17.02 3.85 38.27
C LYS A 48 -17.12 2.70 37.28
N VAL A 49 -16.07 1.92 37.16
CA VAL A 49 -16.06 0.74 36.28
C VAL A 49 -16.41 -0.51 37.10
N CYS A 50 -17.40 -1.27 36.65
CA CYS A 50 -17.86 -2.52 37.27
C CYS A 50 -17.67 -3.66 36.28
N VAL A 51 -17.10 -4.78 36.71
CA VAL A 51 -16.85 -5.97 35.90
C VAL A 51 -17.83 -7.07 36.29
N GLY A 52 -18.36 -7.74 35.30
CA GLY A 52 -19.21 -8.91 35.49
C GLY A 52 -20.36 -8.96 34.48
N ARG A 53 -20.92 -10.16 34.33
CA ARG A 53 -22.17 -10.38 33.60
C ARG A 53 -23.31 -10.32 34.58
N LEU A 54 -24.33 -9.57 34.24
CA LEU A 54 -25.52 -9.40 35.04
C LEU A 54 -26.72 -10.06 34.36
N ASP A 55 -27.57 -10.71 35.15
CA ASP A 55 -28.88 -11.14 34.68
C ASP A 55 -29.90 -9.98 34.75
N VAL A 56 -31.14 -10.24 34.27
CA VAL A 56 -32.19 -9.21 34.19
C VAL A 56 -32.58 -8.67 35.57
N GLU A 57 -32.61 -9.54 36.60
CA GLU A 57 -32.99 -9.16 37.97
C GLU A 57 -31.88 -8.34 38.65
N GLU A 58 -30.62 -8.71 38.45
CA GLU A 58 -29.49 -7.92 38.92
C GLU A 58 -29.43 -6.56 38.23
N MET A 59 -29.70 -6.49 36.94
CA MET A 59 -29.82 -5.23 36.19
C MET A 59 -30.97 -4.35 36.75
N ARG A 60 -32.15 -4.94 37.05
CA ARG A 60 -33.27 -4.24 37.66
C ARG A 60 -32.93 -3.70 39.06
N ALA A 61 -32.23 -4.49 39.82
CA ALA A 61 -31.81 -4.07 41.17
C ALA A 61 -30.87 -2.86 41.14
N LEU A 62 -29.97 -2.78 40.15
CA LEU A 62 -29.09 -1.63 39.93
C LEU A 62 -29.83 -0.33 39.59
N LEU A 63 -30.95 -0.42 38.87
CA LEU A 63 -31.69 0.76 38.41
C LEU A 63 -32.39 1.50 39.57
N LYS A 64 -32.69 0.84 40.69
CA LYS A 64 -33.36 1.42 41.85
C LYS A 64 -32.50 1.38 43.09
N LYS A 65 -32.46 2.49 43.82
CA LYS A 65 -31.83 2.59 45.13
C LYS A 65 -32.84 3.17 46.08
N ASN A 66 -33.15 2.44 47.17
CA ASN A 66 -34.17 2.85 48.17
C ASN A 66 -35.54 3.20 47.56
N GLY A 67 -35.97 2.49 46.51
CA GLY A 67 -37.23 2.71 45.83
C GLY A 67 -37.25 3.88 44.82
N GLN A 68 -36.16 4.61 44.65
CA GLN A 68 -36.02 5.71 43.69
C GLN A 68 -35.08 5.33 42.54
N ASN A 69 -35.26 5.96 41.37
CA ASN A 69 -34.39 5.78 40.23
C ASN A 69 -32.94 6.25 40.56
N ASN A 70 -31.98 5.38 40.35
CA ASN A 70 -30.56 5.64 40.63
C ASN A 70 -29.85 6.31 39.42
N TYR A 71 -30.42 6.20 38.22
CA TYR A 71 -29.82 6.72 37.00
C TYR A 71 -30.83 7.59 36.24
N ALA A 72 -30.31 8.61 35.56
CA ALA A 72 -31.07 9.47 34.65
C ALA A 72 -31.30 8.84 33.28
N ALA A 73 -30.40 7.96 32.84
CA ALA A 73 -30.51 7.20 31.62
C ALA A 73 -29.66 5.92 31.65
N VAL A 74 -30.03 4.94 30.86
CA VAL A 74 -29.27 3.73 30.56
C VAL A 74 -28.83 3.76 29.10
N VAL A 75 -27.53 3.68 28.88
CA VAL A 75 -26.95 3.61 27.53
C VAL A 75 -26.43 2.21 27.27
N ASP A 76 -26.98 1.57 26.26
CA ASP A 76 -26.50 0.30 25.76
C ASP A 76 -25.51 0.56 24.61
N ALA A 77 -24.22 0.51 24.95
CA ALA A 77 -23.08 0.61 24.05
C ALA A 77 -22.37 -0.75 23.91
N THR A 78 -23.12 -1.84 24.00
CA THR A 78 -22.59 -3.20 23.76
C THR A 78 -22.37 -3.45 22.28
N HIS A 79 -21.62 -4.52 21.97
CA HIS A 79 -21.34 -4.88 20.58
C HIS A 79 -22.64 -5.24 19.84
N PRO A 80 -22.82 -4.88 18.56
CA PRO A 80 -24.05 -5.19 17.78
C PRO A 80 -24.48 -6.66 17.84
N PHE A 81 -23.51 -7.60 17.92
CA PHE A 81 -23.79 -9.04 18.04
C PHE A 81 -24.05 -9.54 19.48
N ALA A 82 -24.08 -8.69 20.45
CA ALA A 82 -24.42 -9.05 21.84
C ALA A 82 -25.94 -8.95 22.06
N THR A 83 -26.73 -9.59 21.21
CA THR A 83 -28.19 -9.50 21.16
C THR A 83 -28.87 -9.90 22.47
N GLU A 84 -28.39 -10.96 23.12
CA GLU A 84 -28.88 -11.43 24.42
C GLU A 84 -28.72 -10.36 25.53
N VAL A 85 -27.54 -9.77 25.64
CA VAL A 85 -27.27 -8.73 26.62
C VAL A 85 -28.09 -7.48 26.36
N SER A 86 -28.22 -7.06 25.09
CA SER A 86 -29.08 -5.92 24.72
C SER A 86 -30.55 -6.18 25.02
N ALA A 87 -31.04 -7.40 24.81
CA ALA A 87 -32.39 -7.80 25.18
C ALA A 87 -32.60 -7.74 26.70
N ASN A 88 -31.65 -8.22 27.48
CA ASN A 88 -31.68 -8.18 28.96
C ASN A 88 -31.67 -6.74 29.50
N ILE A 89 -30.82 -5.86 28.92
CA ILE A 89 -30.80 -4.42 29.30
C ILE A 89 -32.14 -3.78 29.02
N ARG A 90 -32.72 -4.03 27.83
CA ARG A 90 -34.03 -3.49 27.43
C ARG A 90 -35.13 -4.00 28.34
N GLU A 91 -35.16 -5.29 28.68
CA GLU A 91 -36.15 -5.88 29.55
C GLU A 91 -36.02 -5.36 30.99
N SER A 92 -34.82 -5.16 31.46
CA SER A 92 -34.57 -4.59 32.82
C SER A 92 -35.05 -3.14 32.96
N THR A 93 -35.03 -2.37 31.84
CA THR A 93 -35.47 -0.96 31.85
C THR A 93 -36.97 -0.79 31.65
N LYS A 94 -37.69 -1.81 31.18
CA LYS A 94 -39.16 -1.74 31.06
C LYS A 94 -39.86 -1.43 32.37
N GLY A 95 -40.71 -0.42 32.38
CA GLY A 95 -41.47 0.01 33.52
C GLY A 95 -40.65 0.72 34.61
N SER A 96 -39.34 0.95 34.43
CA SER A 96 -38.50 1.67 35.36
C SER A 96 -38.69 3.20 35.32
N GLY A 97 -39.22 3.73 34.23
CA GLY A 97 -39.28 5.17 33.96
C GLY A 97 -37.91 5.79 33.62
N ILE A 98 -36.87 4.98 33.43
CA ILE A 98 -35.54 5.43 33.04
C ILE A 98 -35.40 5.25 31.51
N PRO A 99 -35.01 6.30 30.79
CA PRO A 99 -34.77 6.21 29.31
C PRO A 99 -33.70 5.18 28.97
N TYR A 100 -34.00 4.29 28.02
CA TYR A 100 -33.07 3.37 27.40
C TYR A 100 -32.61 3.95 26.06
N LEU A 101 -31.28 4.10 25.89
CA LEU A 101 -30.66 4.63 24.67
C LEU A 101 -29.74 3.57 24.08
N ARG A 102 -30.07 3.06 22.90
CA ARG A 102 -29.20 2.14 22.14
C ARG A 102 -28.23 2.95 21.30
N LEU A 103 -26.95 2.91 21.66
CA LEU A 103 -25.88 3.51 20.85
C LEU A 103 -25.54 2.58 19.67
N GLN A 104 -25.97 2.95 18.48
CA GLN A 104 -25.72 2.18 17.27
C GLN A 104 -24.60 2.81 16.44
N ARG A 105 -23.69 1.96 16.01
CA ARG A 105 -22.62 2.32 15.10
C ARG A 105 -23.15 2.28 13.67
N ARG A 106 -23.01 3.36 12.86
CA ARG A 106 -23.20 3.26 11.42
C ARG A 106 -22.17 2.30 10.84
N MET A 107 -22.62 1.26 10.15
CA MET A 107 -21.74 0.50 9.25
C MET A 107 -21.41 1.41 8.06
N ASP A 108 -20.13 1.51 7.70
CA ASP A 108 -19.75 2.20 6.48
C ASP A 108 -20.38 1.48 5.28
N ASP A 109 -21.00 2.23 4.36
CA ASP A 109 -21.73 1.79 3.16
C ASP A 109 -20.86 1.11 2.09
N GLY A 110 -19.67 0.61 2.49
CA GLY A 110 -18.69 -0.04 1.60
C GLY A 110 -18.91 -1.53 1.35
N ILE A 111 -19.92 -2.17 1.95
CA ILE A 111 -20.23 -3.59 1.73
C ILE A 111 -21.67 -3.69 1.19
N CYS A 112 -21.93 -3.08 0.05
CA CYS A 112 -23.18 -3.28 -0.67
C CYS A 112 -22.91 -4.09 -1.94
N SER A 113 -23.69 -5.18 -2.11
CA SER A 113 -23.82 -6.01 -3.30
C SER A 113 -22.67 -6.99 -3.64
N ILE A 114 -22.73 -8.17 -3.00
CA ILE A 114 -22.26 -9.41 -3.63
C ILE A 114 -23.49 -10.33 -3.76
N PRO A 115 -23.83 -10.83 -4.97
CA PRO A 115 -25.00 -11.67 -5.18
C PRO A 115 -24.88 -13.02 -4.45
N GLU A 116 -25.98 -13.44 -3.81
CA GLU A 116 -26.13 -14.78 -3.28
C GLU A 116 -26.28 -15.83 -4.41
N ASN A 117 -25.80 -17.06 -4.12
CA ASN A 117 -26.04 -18.28 -4.89
C ASN A 117 -25.18 -18.56 -6.13
N GLU A 118 -23.89 -18.73 -5.94
CA GLU A 118 -23.13 -19.76 -6.64
C GLU A 118 -22.21 -20.44 -5.63
N GLY A 119 -22.18 -21.79 -5.59
CA GLY A 119 -21.33 -22.57 -4.71
C GLY A 119 -19.87 -22.10 -4.73
N MET A 120 -19.12 -22.31 -3.65
CA MET A 120 -17.76 -21.87 -3.48
C MET A 120 -16.88 -22.29 -4.68
N LYS A 121 -16.83 -21.46 -5.70
CA LYS A 121 -15.84 -21.61 -6.79
C LYS A 121 -14.54 -20.97 -6.29
N GLU A 122 -13.46 -21.77 -6.28
CA GLU A 122 -12.10 -21.31 -5.95
C GLU A 122 -11.66 -20.22 -6.93
N ARG A 123 -11.93 -18.96 -6.60
CA ARG A 123 -11.32 -17.79 -7.23
C ARG A 123 -10.48 -17.08 -6.18
N ALA A 124 -9.19 -16.99 -6.42
CA ALA A 124 -8.25 -16.29 -5.55
C ALA A 124 -8.72 -14.85 -5.26
N GLY A 125 -8.73 -14.47 -3.96
CA GLY A 125 -9.07 -13.10 -3.54
C GLY A 125 -10.57 -12.78 -3.47
N THR A 126 -11.47 -13.78 -3.44
CA THR A 126 -12.92 -13.57 -3.32
C THR A 126 -13.37 -13.37 -1.88
N VAL A 127 -14.44 -12.60 -1.69
CA VAL A 127 -15.12 -12.42 -0.40
C VAL A 127 -16.51 -13.04 -0.49
N HIS A 128 -16.80 -14.00 0.40
CA HIS A 128 -18.12 -14.63 0.53
C HIS A 128 -18.77 -14.21 1.85
N VAL A 129 -20.05 -13.84 1.80
CA VAL A 129 -20.83 -13.47 2.99
C VAL A 129 -21.78 -14.61 3.34
N PHE A 130 -21.81 -14.98 4.63
CA PHE A 130 -22.65 -16.04 5.17
C PHE A 130 -23.57 -15.48 6.24
N ALA A 131 -24.82 -15.94 6.25
CA ALA A 131 -25.82 -15.52 7.23
C ALA A 131 -25.48 -15.95 8.66
N ASP A 132 -24.88 -17.14 8.81
CA ASP A 132 -24.52 -17.77 10.09
C ASP A 132 -23.23 -18.60 9.99
N TYR A 133 -22.82 -19.14 11.12
CA TYR A 133 -21.60 -19.97 11.21
C TYR A 133 -21.80 -21.35 10.57
N GLU A 134 -22.98 -21.91 10.67
CA GLU A 134 -23.36 -23.24 10.17
C GLU A 134 -23.22 -23.27 8.64
N SER A 135 -23.77 -22.29 7.95
CA SER A 135 -23.68 -22.16 6.49
C SER A 135 -22.22 -21.96 6.03
N CYS A 136 -21.42 -21.21 6.79
CA CYS A 136 -20.00 -21.04 6.50
C CYS A 136 -19.23 -22.36 6.68
N VAL A 137 -19.48 -23.11 7.76
CA VAL A 137 -18.85 -24.41 8.01
C VAL A 137 -19.22 -25.41 6.93
N GLN A 138 -20.49 -25.47 6.53
CA GLN A 138 -20.96 -26.34 5.47
C GLN A 138 -20.23 -26.05 4.16
N ALA A 139 -20.11 -24.77 3.78
CA ALA A 139 -19.38 -24.36 2.58
C ALA A 139 -17.90 -24.70 2.63
N LEU A 140 -17.26 -24.63 3.82
CA LEU A 140 -15.84 -24.94 4.01
C LEU A 140 -15.56 -26.45 4.11
N THR A 141 -16.57 -27.29 4.36
CA THR A 141 -16.38 -28.76 4.56
C THR A 141 -15.86 -29.43 3.29
N ASP A 142 -16.32 -28.99 2.12
CA ASP A 142 -15.95 -29.57 0.83
C ASP A 142 -14.67 -28.92 0.24
N THR A 143 -13.97 -28.09 1.01
CA THR A 143 -12.75 -27.38 0.59
C THR A 143 -11.49 -27.98 1.24
N SER A 144 -10.32 -27.62 0.74
CA SER A 144 -9.01 -28.04 1.27
C SER A 144 -8.14 -26.83 1.65
N GLY A 145 -7.20 -27.02 2.61
CA GLY A 145 -6.26 -25.99 3.06
C GLY A 145 -6.63 -25.42 4.44
N ASN A 146 -5.69 -24.65 5.03
CA ASN A 146 -5.81 -24.12 6.38
C ASN A 146 -6.77 -22.93 6.45
N ILE A 147 -7.46 -22.81 7.59
CA ILE A 147 -8.46 -21.79 7.87
C ILE A 147 -7.98 -20.94 9.04
N LEU A 148 -7.92 -19.63 8.87
CA LEU A 148 -7.69 -18.67 9.96
C LEU A 148 -9.04 -18.16 10.48
N LEU A 149 -9.43 -18.60 11.66
CA LEU A 149 -10.67 -18.18 12.32
C LEU A 149 -10.38 -16.98 13.24
N THR A 150 -11.00 -15.83 12.97
CA THR A 150 -10.81 -14.58 13.71
C THR A 150 -12.09 -14.07 14.39
N THR A 151 -13.04 -14.98 14.61
CA THR A 151 -14.35 -14.69 15.23
C THR A 151 -14.36 -14.79 16.76
N GLY A 152 -13.21 -15.16 17.37
CA GLY A 152 -13.06 -15.40 18.80
C GLY A 152 -13.33 -16.86 19.20
N SER A 153 -13.40 -17.11 20.54
CA SER A 153 -13.43 -18.48 21.09
C SER A 153 -14.84 -19.04 21.37
N LYS A 154 -15.89 -18.22 21.30
CA LYS A 154 -17.24 -18.65 21.74
C LYS A 154 -17.91 -19.65 20.78
N GLU A 155 -17.71 -19.49 19.47
CA GLU A 155 -18.41 -20.26 18.43
C GLU A 155 -17.56 -21.41 17.88
N LEU A 156 -16.50 -21.81 18.61
CA LEU A 156 -15.58 -22.87 18.16
C LEU A 156 -16.24 -24.23 18.00
N ALA A 157 -17.28 -24.50 18.79
CA ALA A 157 -18.01 -25.76 18.72
C ALA A 157 -18.62 -26.01 17.34
N VAL A 158 -19.08 -24.97 16.63
CA VAL A 158 -19.64 -25.08 15.28
C VAL A 158 -18.58 -25.50 14.27
N PHE A 159 -17.32 -25.07 14.47
CA PHE A 159 -16.19 -25.39 13.61
C PHE A 159 -15.52 -26.74 13.94
N ALA A 160 -16.03 -27.52 14.87
CA ALA A 160 -15.47 -28.83 15.26
C ALA A 160 -15.21 -29.78 14.08
N PRO A 161 -16.03 -29.86 13.01
CA PRO A 161 -15.75 -30.69 11.84
C PRO A 161 -14.46 -30.33 11.10
N LEU A 162 -13.99 -29.07 11.24
CA LEU A 162 -12.84 -28.52 10.52
C LEU A 162 -11.58 -28.39 11.41
N LYS A 163 -11.61 -28.91 12.66
CA LYS A 163 -10.59 -28.67 13.70
C LYS A 163 -9.14 -28.95 13.28
N GLU A 164 -8.91 -29.95 12.42
CA GLU A 164 -7.58 -30.38 12.02
C GLU A 164 -6.84 -29.31 11.18
N ARG A 165 -7.59 -28.43 10.52
CA ARG A 165 -7.06 -27.39 9.65
C ARG A 165 -7.34 -25.96 10.14
N LEU A 166 -7.90 -25.82 11.37
CA LEU A 166 -8.16 -24.52 11.98
C LEU A 166 -6.92 -23.93 12.63
N PHE A 167 -6.70 -22.67 12.39
CA PHE A 167 -5.84 -21.78 13.17
C PHE A 167 -6.74 -20.71 13.78
N VAL A 168 -6.80 -20.63 15.10
CA VAL A 168 -7.79 -19.82 15.80
C VAL A 168 -7.11 -18.65 16.51
N ARG A 169 -7.49 -17.44 16.16
CA ARG A 169 -6.99 -16.24 16.79
C ARG A 169 -7.95 -15.80 17.91
N VAL A 170 -7.46 -15.81 19.13
CA VAL A 170 -8.23 -15.50 20.34
C VAL A 170 -7.48 -14.50 21.23
N LEU A 171 -8.20 -13.90 22.17
CA LEU A 171 -7.57 -13.08 23.22
C LEU A 171 -6.68 -13.93 24.12
N PRO A 172 -5.55 -13.39 24.64
CA PRO A 172 -4.59 -14.12 25.48
C PRO A 172 -5.09 -14.27 26.91
N GLY A 173 -6.29 -14.85 27.08
CA GLY A 173 -6.91 -15.12 28.38
C GLY A 173 -7.14 -16.62 28.60
N LEU A 174 -7.04 -17.07 29.85
CA LEU A 174 -7.20 -18.47 30.22
C LEU A 174 -8.56 -19.06 29.77
N GLU A 175 -9.62 -18.27 29.86
CA GLU A 175 -10.96 -18.66 29.38
C GLU A 175 -10.95 -18.95 27.89
N SER A 176 -10.37 -18.07 27.08
CA SER A 176 -10.33 -18.22 25.62
C SER A 176 -9.48 -19.42 25.20
N ILE A 177 -8.34 -19.63 25.84
CA ILE A 177 -7.45 -20.79 25.59
C ILE A 177 -8.14 -22.08 26.02
N GLY A 178 -8.80 -22.11 27.19
CA GLY A 178 -9.53 -23.26 27.68
C GLY A 178 -10.71 -23.66 26.77
N LEU A 179 -11.38 -22.69 26.12
CA LEU A 179 -12.41 -22.98 25.12
C LEU A 179 -11.82 -23.61 23.86
N CYS A 180 -10.63 -23.17 23.41
CA CYS A 180 -9.92 -23.77 22.30
C CYS A 180 -9.57 -25.26 22.61
N GLU A 181 -9.02 -25.53 23.79
CA GLU A 181 -8.66 -26.88 24.20
C GLU A 181 -9.87 -27.81 24.30
N LYS A 182 -11.00 -27.31 24.85
CA LYS A 182 -12.28 -28.06 24.88
C LYS A 182 -12.80 -28.37 23.49
N ALA A 183 -12.59 -27.48 22.51
CA ALA A 183 -12.91 -27.71 21.11
C ALA A 183 -11.92 -28.66 20.38
N GLY A 184 -10.88 -29.13 21.06
CA GLY A 184 -9.86 -30.02 20.52
C GLY A 184 -8.77 -29.32 19.71
N ILE A 185 -8.67 -27.99 19.80
CA ILE A 185 -7.66 -27.17 19.13
C ILE A 185 -6.49 -26.97 20.09
N ARG A 186 -5.26 -27.28 19.64
CA ARG A 186 -4.09 -27.31 20.53
C ARG A 186 -2.81 -26.77 19.86
N GLY A 187 -1.87 -26.38 20.72
CA GLY A 187 -0.50 -26.01 20.31
C GLY A 187 -0.47 -24.86 19.30
N LYS A 188 0.20 -25.06 18.16
CA LYS A 188 0.39 -24.06 17.10
C LYS A 188 -0.89 -23.55 16.44
N GLN A 189 -2.01 -24.23 16.66
CA GLN A 189 -3.31 -23.83 16.12
C GLN A 189 -3.95 -22.69 16.94
N ILE A 190 -3.47 -22.43 18.15
CA ILE A 190 -3.98 -21.35 19.02
C ILE A 190 -3.06 -20.14 18.89
N LEU A 191 -3.59 -19.07 18.30
CA LEU A 191 -2.91 -17.77 18.15
C LEU A 191 -3.47 -16.81 19.22
N ALA A 192 -2.93 -16.90 20.44
CA ALA A 192 -3.37 -16.08 21.57
C ALA A 192 -2.73 -14.69 21.48
N MET A 193 -3.42 -13.76 20.81
CA MET A 193 -2.90 -12.42 20.51
C MET A 193 -3.99 -11.36 20.66
N GLN A 194 -3.57 -10.14 21.03
CA GLN A 194 -4.45 -8.99 21.17
C GLN A 194 -4.31 -8.04 19.98
N GLY A 195 -5.45 -7.70 19.34
CA GLY A 195 -5.53 -6.69 18.28
C GLY A 195 -5.65 -5.25 18.80
N PRO A 196 -5.82 -4.26 17.91
CA PRO A 196 -6.01 -4.42 16.46
C PRO A 196 -4.72 -4.82 15.72
N PHE A 197 -4.87 -5.54 14.60
CA PHE A 197 -3.75 -6.02 13.80
C PHE A 197 -3.68 -5.24 12.48
N SER A 198 -2.48 -4.83 12.08
CA SER A 198 -2.25 -4.20 10.78
C SER A 198 -2.45 -5.21 9.62
N GLU A 199 -2.53 -4.70 8.39
CA GLU A 199 -2.56 -5.53 7.18
C GLU A 199 -1.33 -6.44 7.11
N GLU A 200 -0.13 -5.89 7.38
CA GLU A 200 1.14 -6.65 7.33
C GLU A 200 1.15 -7.82 8.33
N MET A 201 0.63 -7.61 9.55
CA MET A 201 0.56 -8.66 10.56
C MET A 201 -0.44 -9.76 10.15
N ASN A 202 -1.61 -9.38 9.59
CA ASN A 202 -2.56 -10.34 9.06
C ASN A 202 -1.95 -11.12 7.89
N LEU A 203 -1.24 -10.46 6.97
CA LEU A 203 -0.56 -11.07 5.84
C LEU A 203 0.54 -12.04 6.31
N ALA A 204 1.34 -11.66 7.31
CA ALA A 204 2.36 -12.52 7.89
C ALA A 204 1.77 -13.80 8.48
N MET A 205 0.63 -13.72 9.19
CA MET A 205 -0.06 -14.90 9.71
C MET A 205 -0.60 -15.80 8.60
N ILE A 206 -1.17 -15.22 7.54
CA ILE A 206 -1.67 -15.93 6.37
C ILE A 206 -0.53 -16.75 5.74
N HIS A 207 0.61 -16.16 5.50
CA HIS A 207 1.78 -16.84 4.93
C HIS A 207 2.38 -17.88 5.89
N GLN A 208 2.62 -17.50 7.16
CA GLN A 208 3.26 -18.37 8.14
C GLN A 208 2.51 -19.69 8.36
N PHE A 209 1.18 -19.67 8.32
CA PHE A 209 0.34 -20.83 8.57
C PHE A 209 -0.30 -21.40 7.29
N SER A 210 0.16 -20.97 6.12
CA SER A 210 -0.34 -21.39 4.80
C SER A 210 -1.87 -21.37 4.73
N ILE A 211 -2.46 -20.23 5.13
CA ILE A 211 -3.90 -20.05 5.21
C ILE A 211 -4.49 -19.91 3.80
N ARG A 212 -5.57 -20.61 3.53
CA ARG A 212 -6.37 -20.49 2.29
C ARG A 212 -7.71 -19.80 2.51
N TYR A 213 -8.25 -19.86 3.72
CA TYR A 213 -9.55 -19.29 4.07
C TYR A 213 -9.43 -18.44 5.32
N LEU A 214 -9.89 -17.20 5.26
CA LEU A 214 -9.99 -16.31 6.42
C LEU A 214 -11.46 -16.19 6.82
N VAL A 215 -11.81 -16.64 8.02
CA VAL A 215 -13.16 -16.47 8.57
C VAL A 215 -13.17 -15.30 9.56
N THR A 216 -14.03 -14.32 9.32
CA THR A 216 -14.16 -13.13 10.17
C THR A 216 -15.62 -12.70 10.31
N LYS A 217 -15.94 -11.91 11.35
CA LYS A 217 -17.25 -11.26 11.49
C LYS A 217 -17.26 -9.95 10.73
N ALA A 218 -18.39 -9.61 10.13
CA ALA A 218 -18.64 -8.24 9.66
C ALA A 218 -18.55 -7.30 10.86
N SER A 219 -17.63 -6.35 10.85
CA SER A 219 -17.39 -5.44 11.96
C SER A 219 -16.87 -4.10 11.44
N GLY A 220 -17.23 -2.98 12.10
CA GLY A 220 -16.96 -1.63 11.61
C GLY A 220 -15.48 -1.20 11.61
N ALA A 221 -15.22 -0.03 11.08
CA ALA A 221 -13.93 0.53 10.66
C ALA A 221 -12.75 0.48 11.67
N HIS A 222 -13.01 0.32 12.97
CA HIS A 222 -11.92 0.27 13.98
C HIS A 222 -11.68 -1.14 14.58
N SER A 223 -12.23 -2.18 13.96
CA SER A 223 -12.10 -3.57 14.43
C SER A 223 -10.98 -4.35 13.75
N GLY A 224 -10.21 -3.72 12.87
CA GLY A 224 -9.23 -4.38 12.01
C GLY A 224 -9.88 -5.24 10.93
N PHE A 225 -11.15 -4.99 10.58
CA PHE A 225 -11.89 -5.75 9.56
C PHE A 225 -11.36 -5.46 8.16
N GLN A 226 -11.15 -4.18 7.84
CA GLN A 226 -10.61 -3.76 6.54
C GLN A 226 -9.19 -4.29 6.33
N GLU A 227 -8.36 -4.25 7.36
CA GLU A 227 -6.99 -4.77 7.33
C GLU A 227 -6.95 -6.29 7.11
N LYS A 228 -7.94 -7.03 7.62
CA LYS A 228 -8.08 -8.47 7.37
C LYS A 228 -8.48 -8.75 5.93
N LEU A 229 -9.45 -8.00 5.38
CA LEU A 229 -9.88 -8.17 4.00
C LEU A 229 -8.78 -7.75 3.02
N ALA A 230 -8.08 -6.64 3.28
CA ALA A 230 -6.96 -6.21 2.47
C ALA A 230 -5.83 -7.25 2.45
N ALA A 231 -5.49 -7.82 3.62
CA ALA A 231 -4.51 -8.89 3.71
C ALA A 231 -4.94 -10.16 2.96
N ALA A 232 -6.22 -10.55 3.07
CA ALA A 232 -6.76 -11.71 2.34
C ALA A 232 -6.72 -11.49 0.82
N GLN A 233 -7.10 -10.32 0.35
CA GLN A 233 -7.04 -9.95 -1.07
C GLN A 233 -5.60 -9.95 -1.59
N LYS A 234 -4.66 -9.35 -0.83
CA LYS A 234 -3.24 -9.29 -1.20
C LYS A 234 -2.56 -10.66 -1.22
N ALA A 235 -2.96 -11.55 -0.31
CA ALA A 235 -2.51 -12.94 -0.29
C ALA A 235 -3.22 -13.84 -1.32
N GLY A 236 -4.24 -13.35 -2.01
CA GLY A 236 -5.02 -14.14 -2.96
C GLY A 236 -5.84 -15.24 -2.32
N ILE A 237 -6.21 -15.14 -1.03
CA ILE A 237 -7.00 -16.14 -0.31
C ILE A 237 -8.48 -15.74 -0.24
N THR A 238 -9.35 -16.72 0.02
CA THR A 238 -10.79 -16.47 0.16
C THR A 238 -11.13 -15.97 1.56
N ALA A 239 -11.87 -14.86 1.65
CA ALA A 239 -12.41 -14.35 2.90
C ALA A 239 -13.88 -14.75 3.06
N CYS A 240 -14.20 -15.40 4.18
CA CYS A 240 -15.57 -15.78 4.58
C CYS A 240 -16.03 -14.81 5.69
N VAL A 241 -16.99 -13.97 5.39
CA VAL A 241 -17.52 -12.96 6.31
C VAL A 241 -18.85 -13.42 6.88
N ILE A 242 -18.95 -13.51 8.20
CA ILE A 242 -20.20 -13.82 8.89
C ILE A 242 -20.93 -12.53 9.19
N GLY A 243 -22.11 -12.36 8.62
CA GLY A 243 -22.95 -11.15 8.81
C GLY A 243 -24.41 -11.46 8.50
N LYS A 244 -25.35 -10.82 9.20
CA LYS A 244 -26.79 -10.91 8.87
C LYS A 244 -27.10 -10.04 7.67
N GLN A 245 -28.00 -10.51 6.78
CA GLN A 245 -28.61 -9.71 5.73
C GLN A 245 -29.54 -8.62 6.29
N GLU A 246 -29.63 -7.49 5.59
CA GLU A 246 -30.36 -6.28 5.99
C GLU A 246 -31.89 -6.41 6.15
N GLN A 247 -32.50 -7.53 5.78
CA GLN A 247 -33.97 -7.66 5.74
C GLN A 247 -34.67 -7.82 7.09
N GLU A 248 -33.96 -8.07 8.20
CA GLU A 248 -34.55 -8.16 9.55
C GLU A 248 -34.27 -6.94 10.45
N GLN A 249 -33.58 -5.91 9.96
CA GLN A 249 -33.18 -4.75 10.78
C GLN A 249 -34.17 -3.58 10.80
N GLU A 250 -35.32 -3.67 10.16
CA GLU A 250 -36.33 -2.57 10.15
C GLU A 250 -36.98 -2.29 11.52
N GLN A 251 -36.74 -3.06 12.58
CA GLN A 251 -37.35 -2.84 13.89
C GLN A 251 -36.43 -2.34 15.01
N GLU A 252 -35.14 -2.14 14.79
CA GLU A 252 -34.24 -1.59 15.81
C GLU A 252 -33.53 -0.30 15.35
N GLN A 253 -34.26 0.83 15.38
CA GLN A 253 -33.65 2.16 15.23
C GLN A 253 -32.80 2.48 16.46
N GLY A 254 -31.50 2.15 16.42
CA GLY A 254 -30.53 2.68 17.38
C GLY A 254 -30.20 4.15 17.07
N MET A 255 -29.72 4.85 18.10
CA MET A 255 -29.33 6.26 18.00
C MET A 255 -27.86 6.38 17.60
N SER A 256 -27.53 7.35 16.75
CA SER A 256 -26.15 7.72 16.49
C SER A 256 -25.50 8.33 17.73
N TYR A 257 -24.15 8.35 17.79
CA TYR A 257 -23.41 8.94 18.89
C TYR A 257 -23.87 10.39 19.19
N ALA A 258 -24.04 11.22 18.15
CA ALA A 258 -24.53 12.59 18.29
C ALA A 258 -25.94 12.65 18.87
N GLN A 259 -26.84 11.76 18.46
CA GLN A 259 -28.20 11.70 19.00
C GLN A 259 -28.23 11.26 20.47
N VAL A 260 -27.34 10.33 20.87
CA VAL A 260 -27.22 9.90 22.28
C VAL A 260 -26.69 11.05 23.14
N THR A 261 -25.62 11.73 22.71
CA THR A 261 -25.05 12.88 23.47
C THR A 261 -26.02 14.05 23.55
N GLU A 262 -26.76 14.36 22.49
CA GLU A 262 -27.81 15.40 22.48
C GLU A 262 -28.94 15.02 23.44
N THR A 263 -29.41 13.77 23.41
CA THR A 263 -30.47 13.29 24.30
C THR A 263 -30.04 13.31 25.75
N LEU A 264 -28.83 12.88 26.06
CA LEU A 264 -28.27 12.95 27.42
C LEU A 264 -28.12 14.41 27.89
N SER A 265 -27.66 15.32 27.02
CA SER A 265 -27.55 16.75 27.32
C SER A 265 -28.88 17.33 27.70
N ARG A 266 -29.95 16.99 26.98
CA ARG A 266 -31.32 17.43 27.28
C ARG A 266 -31.88 16.83 28.59
N LEU A 267 -31.61 15.54 28.84
CA LEU A 267 -32.10 14.84 30.07
C LEU A 267 -31.40 15.33 31.32
N LEU A 268 -30.13 15.68 31.25
CA LEU A 268 -29.30 16.07 32.37
C LEU A 268 -29.25 17.60 32.59
N GLY A 269 -29.70 18.39 31.61
CA GLY A 269 -29.62 19.84 31.64
C GLY A 269 -28.18 20.39 31.55
N HIS A 270 -27.24 19.55 31.13
CA HIS A 270 -25.83 19.88 30.91
C HIS A 270 -25.45 19.67 29.47
N THR A 271 -24.67 20.57 28.92
CA THR A 271 -24.12 20.37 27.56
C THR A 271 -23.03 19.31 27.65
N ILE A 272 -23.31 18.13 27.11
CA ILE A 272 -22.29 17.11 26.87
C ILE A 272 -21.69 17.53 25.52
N SER A 273 -20.62 18.31 25.55
CA SER A 273 -19.92 18.73 24.35
C SER A 273 -19.34 17.49 23.69
N GLY A 274 -19.77 17.26 22.42
CA GLY A 274 -19.09 16.31 21.57
C GLY A 274 -17.60 16.65 21.45
N ARG A 275 -16.80 15.78 20.85
CA ARG A 275 -15.37 16.06 20.59
C ARG A 275 -15.23 17.50 20.07
N PRO A 276 -14.25 18.26 20.56
CA PRO A 276 -13.98 19.57 20.04
C PRO A 276 -13.83 19.49 18.52
N GLU A 277 -14.37 20.45 17.83
CA GLU A 277 -14.25 20.52 16.37
C GLU A 277 -12.80 20.80 16.00
N VAL A 278 -12.09 19.82 15.42
CA VAL A 278 -10.71 20.00 14.98
C VAL A 278 -10.69 20.39 13.50
N GLU A 279 -10.15 21.57 13.21
CA GLU A 279 -9.85 22.02 11.85
C GLU A 279 -8.36 21.90 11.59
N ILE A 280 -7.99 21.15 10.55
CA ILE A 280 -6.59 20.88 10.22
C ILE A 280 -6.25 21.58 8.91
N SER A 281 -5.20 22.37 8.93
CA SER A 281 -4.59 23.04 7.77
C SER A 281 -3.29 22.33 7.39
N LEU A 282 -3.23 21.71 6.21
CA LEU A 282 -2.01 21.15 5.63
C LEU A 282 -1.38 22.25 4.78
N ILE A 283 -0.25 22.79 5.21
CA ILE A 283 0.32 24.01 4.66
C ILE A 283 1.65 23.73 3.97
N GLY A 284 1.73 24.01 2.66
CA GLY A 284 2.99 24.15 1.94
C GLY A 284 3.61 25.50 2.25
N ILE A 285 4.73 25.48 2.99
CA ILE A 285 5.41 26.74 3.38
C ILE A 285 6.21 27.40 2.25
N GLY A 286 6.23 26.75 1.07
CA GLY A 286 7.15 27.19 0.03
C GLY A 286 8.60 26.85 0.39
N MET A 287 9.52 27.73 0.00
CA MET A 287 10.95 27.55 0.24
C MET A 287 11.42 28.22 1.54
N SER A 288 10.76 29.31 1.95
CA SER A 288 11.01 30.06 3.19
C SER A 288 9.81 30.94 3.55
N ALA A 289 9.86 31.66 4.66
CA ALA A 289 8.82 32.63 5.07
C ALA A 289 8.46 33.65 3.97
N ALA A 290 9.42 34.06 3.14
CA ALA A 290 9.22 34.98 2.04
C ALA A 290 8.37 34.44 0.88
N THR A 291 8.22 33.09 0.80
CA THR A 291 7.46 32.41 -0.25
C THR A 291 6.16 31.80 0.23
N LEU A 292 5.79 32.04 1.50
CA LEU A 292 4.52 31.63 2.07
C LEU A 292 3.36 32.38 1.41
N THR A 293 2.34 31.70 0.96
CA THR A 293 1.16 32.36 0.40
C THR A 293 0.39 33.11 1.47
N GLN A 294 -0.33 34.18 1.10
CA GLN A 294 -1.10 34.96 2.06
C GLN A 294 -2.17 34.12 2.79
N GLU A 295 -2.84 33.21 2.08
CA GLU A 295 -3.83 32.34 2.69
C GLU A 295 -3.21 31.35 3.68
N ALA A 296 -2.04 30.78 3.33
CA ALA A 296 -1.29 29.89 4.21
C ALA A 296 -0.81 30.63 5.46
N LYS A 297 -0.35 31.87 5.30
CA LYS A 297 0.05 32.71 6.41
C LYS A 297 -1.11 33.00 7.37
N SER A 298 -2.27 33.40 6.84
CA SER A 298 -3.46 33.63 7.67
C SER A 298 -3.91 32.35 8.40
N ALA A 299 -3.91 31.17 7.73
CA ALA A 299 -4.24 29.91 8.37
C ALA A 299 -3.25 29.54 9.49
N LEU A 300 -1.97 29.85 9.30
CA LEU A 300 -0.93 29.63 10.30
C LEU A 300 -1.08 30.57 11.50
N GLU A 301 -1.38 31.85 11.26
CA GLU A 301 -1.64 32.85 12.30
C GLU A 301 -2.88 32.48 13.16
N GLU A 302 -3.89 31.85 12.57
CA GLU A 302 -5.09 31.39 13.27
C GLU A 302 -4.90 30.10 14.06
N SER A 303 -3.79 29.38 13.87
CA SER A 303 -3.60 28.05 14.47
C SER A 303 -3.26 28.11 15.94
N ASP A 304 -3.83 27.20 16.72
CA ASP A 304 -3.53 26.98 18.14
C ASP A 304 -2.26 26.13 18.30
N VAL A 305 -2.10 25.13 17.42
CA VAL A 305 -0.99 24.16 17.45
C VAL A 305 -0.41 23.98 16.04
N VAL A 306 0.92 23.95 15.96
CA VAL A 306 1.63 23.78 14.70
C VAL A 306 2.59 22.59 14.75
N PHE A 307 2.51 21.72 13.74
CA PHE A 307 3.43 20.60 13.54
C PHE A 307 4.27 20.82 12.29
N GLY A 308 5.53 20.37 12.32
CA GLY A 308 6.42 20.44 11.16
C GLY A 308 7.81 19.96 11.51
N ALA A 309 8.69 19.74 10.52
CA ALA A 309 10.10 19.52 10.81
C ALA A 309 10.71 20.81 11.41
N GLU A 310 11.69 20.67 12.27
CA GLU A 310 12.29 21.76 13.07
C GLU A 310 12.57 23.02 12.23
N ARG A 311 13.22 22.87 11.08
CA ARG A 311 13.50 23.97 10.13
C ARG A 311 12.25 24.63 9.55
N MET A 312 11.12 23.95 9.51
CA MET A 312 9.87 24.50 8.98
C MET A 312 9.14 25.32 10.05
N LEU A 313 9.40 25.04 11.31
CA LEU A 313 8.86 25.79 12.43
C LEU A 313 9.48 27.18 12.59
N GLU A 314 10.61 27.45 11.94
CA GLU A 314 11.25 28.79 11.91
C GLU A 314 10.35 29.88 11.29
N VAL A 315 9.36 29.49 10.47
CA VAL A 315 8.38 30.42 9.89
C VAL A 315 7.23 30.77 10.85
N VAL A 316 7.17 30.09 12.02
CA VAL A 316 6.11 30.23 13.01
C VAL A 316 6.54 31.26 14.06
N GLU A 317 5.63 32.14 14.44
CA GLU A 317 5.87 33.07 15.55
C GLU A 317 6.14 32.34 16.87
N ASN A 318 7.09 32.84 17.67
CA ASN A 318 7.50 32.26 18.95
C ASN A 318 6.37 32.13 20.00
N SER A 319 5.25 32.80 19.80
CA SER A 319 4.09 32.77 20.68
C SER A 319 3.21 31.53 20.51
N LYS A 320 3.42 30.76 19.44
CA LYS A 320 2.62 29.58 19.08
C LYS A 320 3.15 28.31 19.72
N GLU A 321 2.27 27.39 20.02
CA GLU A 321 2.66 26.05 20.46
C GLU A 321 3.08 25.19 19.26
N THR A 322 4.34 24.78 19.23
CA THR A 322 4.93 24.05 18.12
C THR A 322 5.47 22.69 18.53
N TYR A 323 5.38 21.71 17.60
CA TYR A 323 5.92 20.37 17.77
C TYR A 323 6.76 19.96 16.54
N PRO A 324 8.01 19.48 16.72
CA PRO A 324 8.90 19.09 15.63
C PRO A 324 8.54 17.71 15.07
N PHE A 325 7.24 17.48 14.80
CA PHE A 325 6.71 16.21 14.31
C PHE A 325 6.15 16.38 12.90
N TYR A 326 6.51 15.45 12.01
CA TYR A 326 6.08 15.43 10.62
C TYR A 326 5.55 14.06 10.17
N LEU A 327 5.50 13.06 11.08
CA LEU A 327 4.91 11.76 10.81
C LEU A 327 3.59 11.62 11.57
N ALA A 328 2.60 11.00 10.95
CA ALA A 328 1.27 10.80 11.54
C ALA A 328 1.32 10.08 12.90
N LYS A 329 2.23 9.11 13.06
CA LYS A 329 2.41 8.36 14.31
C LYS A 329 2.76 9.24 15.51
N ASP A 330 3.47 10.35 15.27
CA ASP A 330 3.92 11.28 16.31
C ASP A 330 2.90 12.40 16.50
N ILE A 331 2.23 12.84 15.44
CA ILE A 331 1.22 13.92 15.44
C ILE A 331 -0.08 13.47 16.14
N LEU A 332 -0.60 12.29 15.79
CA LEU A 332 -1.90 11.82 16.27
C LEU A 332 -2.02 11.69 17.81
N PRO A 333 -1.01 11.22 18.56
CA PRO A 333 -1.07 11.20 20.02
C PRO A 333 -1.21 12.59 20.63
N VAL A 334 -0.47 13.58 20.10
CA VAL A 334 -0.52 14.97 20.59
C VAL A 334 -1.87 15.60 20.25
N LEU A 335 -2.41 15.40 19.05
CA LEU A 335 -3.76 15.86 18.69
C LEU A 335 -4.81 15.33 19.67
N ARG A 336 -4.80 14.04 19.96
CA ARG A 336 -5.74 13.43 20.92
C ARG A 336 -5.59 14.01 22.34
N GLN A 337 -4.36 14.26 22.75
CA GLN A 337 -4.10 14.90 24.04
C GLN A 337 -4.67 16.33 24.06
N LYS A 338 -4.45 17.11 23.00
CA LYS A 338 -4.99 18.47 22.88
C LYS A 338 -6.52 18.50 22.84
N GLU A 339 -7.15 17.62 22.05
CA GLU A 339 -8.61 17.44 22.08
C GLU A 339 -9.13 17.19 23.48
N SER A 340 -8.39 16.40 24.28
CA SER A 340 -8.81 16.07 25.65
C SER A 340 -8.73 17.24 26.63
N GLN A 341 -7.97 18.28 26.29
CA GLN A 341 -7.78 19.46 27.14
C GLN A 341 -8.71 20.64 26.77
N MET A 342 -9.41 20.53 25.62
CA MET A 342 -10.28 21.61 25.12
C MET A 342 -11.73 21.37 25.55
N ASP A 343 -12.29 22.29 26.29
CA ASP A 343 -13.70 22.31 26.74
C ASP A 343 -14.60 22.86 25.61
N GLY A 344 -15.06 21.98 24.70
CA GLY A 344 -16.03 22.35 23.65
C GLY A 344 -15.60 23.45 22.65
N GLN A 345 -14.38 23.94 22.76
CA GLN A 345 -13.82 24.95 21.86
C GLN A 345 -13.27 24.29 20.60
N LYS A 346 -13.23 25.08 19.51
CA LYS A 346 -12.68 24.66 18.23
C LYS A 346 -11.15 24.65 18.30
N LEU A 347 -10.51 23.56 17.91
CA LEU A 347 -9.06 23.42 17.82
C LEU A 347 -8.60 23.61 16.39
N LYS A 348 -7.79 24.63 16.11
CA LYS A 348 -7.17 24.86 14.82
C LYS A 348 -5.73 24.38 14.81
N VAL A 349 -5.41 23.50 13.88
CA VAL A 349 -4.11 22.83 13.82
C VAL A 349 -3.50 23.05 12.43
N SER A 350 -2.23 23.43 12.38
CA SER A 350 -1.48 23.45 11.13
C SER A 350 -0.39 22.39 11.09
N ILE A 351 -0.24 21.72 9.95
CA ILE A 351 0.84 20.77 9.67
C ILE A 351 1.60 21.28 8.47
N LEU A 352 2.89 21.54 8.66
CA LEU A 352 3.75 22.19 7.67
C LEU A 352 4.48 21.18 6.79
N PHE A 353 4.56 21.51 5.50
CA PHE A 353 5.30 20.78 4.49
C PHE A 353 6.25 21.71 3.74
N SER A 354 7.45 21.23 3.42
CA SER A 354 8.40 21.96 2.60
C SER A 354 7.92 22.04 1.15
N GLY A 355 8.07 23.18 0.52
CA GLY A 355 7.65 23.40 -0.85
C GLY A 355 6.15 23.43 -1.00
N ASP A 356 5.65 22.75 -2.02
CA ASP A 356 4.23 22.63 -2.34
C ASP A 356 3.63 21.32 -1.81
N THR A 357 2.42 21.39 -1.30
CA THR A 357 1.69 20.22 -0.73
C THR A 357 1.36 19.14 -1.74
N GLY A 358 1.22 19.49 -3.02
CA GLY A 358 0.94 18.56 -4.11
C GLY A 358 2.18 18.04 -4.83
N PHE A 359 3.38 18.51 -4.44
CA PHE A 359 4.61 18.27 -5.20
C PHE A 359 5.64 17.48 -4.39
N TYR A 360 5.68 16.15 -4.57
CA TYR A 360 6.59 15.23 -3.85
C TYR A 360 6.58 15.40 -2.32
N SER A 361 5.45 15.76 -1.76
CA SER A 361 5.29 15.99 -0.32
C SER A 361 4.64 14.80 0.40
N GLY A 362 4.76 14.78 1.73
CA GLY A 362 4.10 13.79 2.59
C GLY A 362 2.60 14.03 2.82
N THR A 363 2.03 15.07 2.22
CA THR A 363 0.66 15.55 2.47
C THR A 363 -0.40 14.47 2.30
N GLU A 364 -0.36 13.70 1.20
CA GLU A 364 -1.38 12.68 0.94
C GLU A 364 -1.34 11.54 1.98
N LYS A 365 -0.14 11.14 2.43
CA LYS A 365 0.01 10.14 3.50
C LYS A 365 -0.58 10.64 4.82
N ILE A 366 -0.27 11.87 5.20
CA ILE A 366 -0.81 12.48 6.43
C ILE A 366 -2.33 12.63 6.32
N LYS A 367 -2.87 13.14 5.22
CA LYS A 367 -4.30 13.27 4.97
C LYS A 367 -5.03 11.94 5.08
N THR A 368 -4.47 10.89 4.49
CA THR A 368 -5.01 9.53 4.59
C THR A 368 -5.08 9.06 6.04
N GLU A 369 -4.00 9.22 6.81
CA GLU A 369 -3.99 8.83 8.23
C GLU A 369 -4.94 9.68 9.10
N LEU A 370 -5.03 10.98 8.84
CA LEU A 370 -6.00 11.85 9.51
C LEU A 370 -7.44 11.41 9.22
N ASN A 371 -7.77 11.10 7.97
CA ASN A 371 -9.10 10.62 7.58
C ASN A 371 -9.46 9.29 8.24
N LYS A 372 -8.50 8.34 8.34
CA LYS A 372 -8.67 7.07 9.08
C LYS A 372 -8.97 7.31 10.57
N ASN A 373 -8.48 8.39 11.14
CA ASN A 373 -8.70 8.80 12.53
C ASN A 373 -9.89 9.75 12.73
N ASN A 374 -10.78 9.85 11.72
CA ASN A 374 -12.02 10.65 11.75
C ASN A 374 -11.83 12.19 11.75
N TYR A 375 -10.67 12.71 11.41
CA TYR A 375 -10.51 14.13 11.14
C TYR A 375 -11.02 14.45 9.75
N LYS A 376 -12.18 15.12 9.64
CA LYS A 376 -12.85 15.39 8.35
C LYS A 376 -12.69 16.81 7.84
N LYS A 377 -12.44 17.79 8.74
CA LYS A 377 -12.23 19.19 8.37
C LYS A 377 -10.77 19.46 8.08
N ILE A 378 -10.35 19.11 6.86
CA ILE A 378 -8.97 19.28 6.40
C ILE A 378 -8.98 20.27 5.24
N ARG A 379 -8.21 21.35 5.37
CA ARG A 379 -7.90 22.32 4.29
C ARG A 379 -6.47 22.12 3.84
N ILE A 380 -6.21 22.29 2.55
CA ILE A 380 -4.86 22.17 1.98
C ILE A 380 -4.50 23.48 1.32
N PHE A 381 -3.33 24.00 1.68
CA PHE A 381 -2.79 25.25 1.16
C PHE A 381 -1.56 24.95 0.32
N PRO A 382 -1.50 25.42 -0.94
CA PRO A 382 -0.34 25.23 -1.80
C PRO A 382 0.84 26.07 -1.32
N GLY A 383 2.04 25.66 -1.73
CA GLY A 383 3.27 26.44 -1.57
C GLY A 383 4.04 26.53 -2.88
N ILE A 384 5.08 27.35 -2.93
CA ILE A 384 5.97 27.44 -4.08
C ILE A 384 6.94 26.27 -4.04
N SER A 385 6.95 25.42 -5.09
CA SER A 385 7.89 24.31 -5.18
C SER A 385 9.30 24.82 -5.54
N SER A 386 10.32 24.04 -5.19
CA SER A 386 11.70 24.35 -5.56
C SER A 386 11.92 24.39 -7.08
N VAL A 387 11.13 23.63 -7.83
CA VAL A 387 11.13 23.66 -9.30
C VAL A 387 10.60 25.00 -9.82
N SER A 388 9.45 25.44 -9.31
CA SER A 388 8.87 26.73 -9.71
C SER A 388 9.80 27.90 -9.36
N TYR A 389 10.42 27.84 -8.17
CA TYR A 389 11.35 28.85 -7.72
C TYR A 389 12.62 28.89 -8.60
N LEU A 390 13.27 27.75 -8.81
CA LEU A 390 14.48 27.67 -9.64
C LEU A 390 14.19 28.04 -11.10
N SER A 391 13.05 27.68 -11.63
CA SER A 391 12.58 28.06 -12.97
C SER A 391 12.47 29.59 -13.11
N ALA A 392 11.83 30.24 -12.16
CA ALA A 392 11.69 31.68 -12.15
C ALA A 392 13.06 32.40 -12.04
N ALA A 393 13.92 31.93 -11.13
CA ALA A 393 15.24 32.50 -10.89
C ALA A 393 16.20 32.32 -12.07
N THR A 394 16.05 31.28 -12.87
CA THR A 394 16.88 31.02 -14.06
C THR A 394 16.27 31.54 -15.35
N GLY A 395 14.99 31.91 -15.35
CA GLY A 395 14.25 32.27 -16.55
C GLY A 395 13.95 31.07 -17.49
N ILE A 396 14.15 29.83 -17.01
CA ILE A 396 13.95 28.61 -17.81
C ILE A 396 12.62 27.98 -17.43
N ALA A 397 11.65 27.99 -18.34
CA ALA A 397 10.32 27.42 -18.12
C ALA A 397 10.39 25.90 -17.86
N TRP A 398 9.58 25.40 -16.93
CA TRP A 398 9.53 23.98 -16.54
C TRP A 398 8.40 23.18 -17.18
N GLN A 399 7.47 23.82 -17.91
CA GLN A 399 6.27 23.20 -18.46
C GLN A 399 6.54 22.00 -19.41
N ASP A 400 7.70 22.00 -20.09
CA ASP A 400 8.14 20.95 -21.02
C ASP A 400 9.36 20.16 -20.49
N ALA A 401 9.66 20.33 -19.20
CA ALA A 401 10.75 19.65 -18.54
C ALA A 401 10.33 18.27 -17.99
N LYS A 402 11.27 17.34 -17.95
CA LYS A 402 11.13 16.16 -17.11
C LYS A 402 11.41 16.54 -15.65
N ILE A 403 10.53 16.13 -14.74
CA ILE A 403 10.72 16.35 -13.31
C ILE A 403 10.88 15.00 -12.65
N ILE A 404 11.95 14.84 -11.86
CA ILE A 404 12.31 13.60 -11.18
C ILE A 404 12.69 13.91 -9.74
N SER A 405 12.23 13.09 -8.80
CA SER A 405 12.73 13.11 -7.43
C SER A 405 13.56 11.86 -7.17
N ILE A 406 14.81 12.08 -6.79
CA ILE A 406 15.69 11.06 -6.22
C ILE A 406 15.92 11.30 -4.71
N HIS A 407 15.20 12.27 -4.14
CA HIS A 407 15.25 12.55 -2.70
C HIS A 407 14.89 11.31 -1.88
N GLY A 408 15.77 10.91 -0.99
CA GLY A 408 15.61 9.71 -0.15
C GLY A 408 15.79 8.38 -0.89
N LYS A 409 16.13 8.38 -2.19
CA LYS A 409 16.41 7.15 -2.93
C LYS A 409 17.88 6.75 -2.75
N LYS A 410 18.08 5.43 -2.66
CA LYS A 410 19.42 4.84 -2.62
C LYS A 410 20.11 4.97 -3.98
N ASP A 411 21.45 4.88 -3.97
CA ASP A 411 22.26 4.73 -5.18
C ASP A 411 22.10 3.32 -5.73
N THR A 412 21.18 3.18 -6.69
CA THR A 412 20.88 1.92 -7.36
C THR A 412 20.98 2.11 -8.88
N ALA A 413 21.13 1.00 -9.59
CA ALA A 413 21.15 1.01 -11.05
C ALA A 413 19.87 1.65 -11.64
N GLU A 414 18.71 1.44 -11.00
CA GLU A 414 17.44 2.04 -11.43
C GLU A 414 17.44 3.56 -11.25
N THR A 415 17.93 4.06 -10.12
CA THR A 415 18.03 5.51 -9.88
C THR A 415 18.95 6.16 -10.92
N ARG A 416 20.09 5.53 -11.20
CA ARG A 416 21.03 5.96 -12.25
C ARG A 416 20.37 5.94 -13.63
N ALA A 417 19.73 4.83 -14.00
CA ALA A 417 19.04 4.69 -15.30
C ALA A 417 17.98 5.77 -15.50
N LEU A 418 17.16 6.05 -14.48
CA LEU A 418 16.11 7.06 -14.52
C LEU A 418 16.66 8.46 -14.79
N VAL A 419 17.73 8.84 -14.12
CA VAL A 419 18.36 10.17 -14.28
C VAL A 419 19.05 10.29 -15.64
N LEU A 420 19.82 9.29 -16.02
CA LEU A 420 20.54 9.30 -17.31
C LEU A 420 19.60 9.27 -18.52
N ASP A 421 18.52 8.49 -18.42
CA ASP A 421 17.47 8.47 -19.44
C ASP A 421 16.85 9.86 -19.61
N ALA A 422 16.55 10.54 -18.52
CA ALA A 422 15.99 11.89 -18.57
C ALA A 422 16.99 12.89 -19.20
N ILE A 423 18.27 12.83 -18.82
CA ILE A 423 19.30 13.69 -19.41
C ILE A 423 19.41 13.46 -20.92
N ARG A 424 19.35 12.22 -21.40
CA ARG A 424 19.50 11.91 -22.82
C ARG A 424 18.30 12.32 -23.66
N HIS A 425 17.09 12.16 -23.14
CA HIS A 425 15.87 12.23 -23.94
C HIS A 425 15.03 13.49 -23.72
N PHE A 426 15.38 14.33 -22.75
CA PHE A 426 14.66 15.57 -22.50
C PHE A 426 15.59 16.77 -22.58
N PRO A 427 15.13 17.90 -23.16
CA PRO A 427 15.95 19.10 -23.24
C PRO A 427 16.21 19.74 -21.87
N LYS A 428 15.31 19.50 -20.92
CA LYS A 428 15.36 20.03 -19.57
C LYS A 428 14.92 18.98 -18.57
N THR A 429 15.66 18.82 -17.47
CA THR A 429 15.31 17.90 -16.39
C THR A 429 15.53 18.58 -15.06
N PHE A 430 14.47 18.74 -14.26
CA PHE A 430 14.58 19.15 -12.88
C PHE A 430 14.72 17.93 -11.99
N LEU A 431 15.71 17.98 -11.09
CA LEU A 431 15.99 16.92 -10.12
C LEU A 431 15.85 17.45 -8.70
N LEU A 432 14.97 16.79 -7.93
CA LEU A 432 14.91 16.94 -6.49
C LEU A 432 15.88 15.94 -5.86
N VAL A 433 16.89 16.43 -5.18
CA VAL A 433 17.98 15.63 -4.61
C VAL A 433 18.00 15.72 -3.08
N SER A 434 18.66 14.75 -2.41
CA SER A 434 18.74 14.71 -0.95
C SER A 434 19.76 15.70 -0.39
N GLY A 435 20.81 16.02 -1.16
CA GLY A 435 21.90 16.88 -0.72
C GLY A 435 23.11 16.83 -1.64
N VAL A 436 24.26 17.23 -1.12
CA VAL A 436 25.51 17.38 -1.86
C VAL A 436 26.00 16.06 -2.49
N GLU A 437 25.79 14.93 -1.83
CA GLU A 437 26.23 13.62 -2.34
C GLU A 437 25.54 13.28 -3.67
N ASP A 438 24.25 13.62 -3.81
CA ASP A 438 23.55 13.43 -5.08
C ASP A 438 24.10 14.31 -6.18
N VAL A 439 24.48 15.57 -5.86
CA VAL A 439 25.12 16.49 -6.82
C VAL A 439 26.43 15.90 -7.34
N ARG A 440 27.29 15.40 -6.43
CA ARG A 440 28.57 14.74 -6.77
C ARG A 440 28.35 13.53 -7.64
N ARG A 441 27.42 12.67 -7.26
CA ARG A 441 27.08 11.43 -7.96
C ARG A 441 26.60 11.69 -9.39
N ILE A 442 25.74 12.68 -9.57
CA ILE A 442 25.25 13.07 -10.90
C ILE A 442 26.42 13.61 -11.75
N GLY A 443 27.33 14.40 -11.17
CA GLY A 443 28.54 14.83 -11.84
C GLY A 443 29.41 13.68 -12.33
N CYS A 444 29.58 12.61 -11.51
CA CYS A 444 30.28 11.40 -11.91
C CYS A 444 29.56 10.67 -13.07
N TRP A 445 28.25 10.50 -12.98
CA TRP A 445 27.47 9.84 -14.05
C TRP A 445 27.54 10.57 -15.40
N ILE A 446 27.49 11.91 -15.39
CA ILE A 446 27.63 12.72 -16.60
C ILE A 446 28.98 12.49 -17.25
N GLU A 447 30.07 12.42 -16.47
CA GLU A 447 31.41 12.14 -16.99
C GLU A 447 31.56 10.73 -17.53
N GLU A 448 31.18 9.72 -16.74
CA GLU A 448 31.26 8.29 -17.10
C GLU A 448 30.49 7.99 -18.40
N GLU A 449 29.32 8.59 -18.57
CA GLU A 449 28.46 8.39 -19.73
C GLU A 449 28.76 9.36 -20.88
N LYS A 450 29.82 10.17 -20.75
CA LYS A 450 30.26 11.15 -21.75
C LYS A 450 29.19 12.15 -22.17
N LEU A 451 28.26 12.48 -21.23
CA LEU A 451 27.21 13.47 -21.44
C LEU A 451 27.70 14.90 -21.15
N THR A 452 28.93 15.21 -21.54
CA THR A 452 29.69 16.41 -21.18
C THR A 452 29.08 17.73 -21.72
N GLN A 453 28.13 17.62 -22.66
CA GLN A 453 27.35 18.76 -23.18
C GLN A 453 26.18 19.16 -22.26
N THR A 454 25.94 18.38 -21.20
CA THR A 454 24.86 18.68 -20.23
C THR A 454 25.30 19.83 -19.35
N ARG A 455 24.53 20.92 -19.36
CA ARG A 455 24.69 22.04 -18.44
C ARG A 455 23.96 21.73 -17.14
N MET A 456 24.62 21.86 -16.01
CA MET A 456 24.04 21.65 -14.69
C MET A 456 23.89 22.99 -13.96
N ILE A 457 22.67 23.42 -13.69
CA ILE A 457 22.37 24.57 -12.86
C ILE A 457 21.94 24.08 -11.48
N ALA A 458 22.70 24.44 -10.46
CA ALA A 458 22.44 24.04 -9.08
C ALA A 458 21.83 25.22 -8.29
N GLY A 459 20.60 25.03 -7.82
CA GLY A 459 19.97 25.88 -6.84
C GLY A 459 20.28 25.34 -5.44
N PHE A 460 21.08 26.07 -4.68
CA PHE A 460 21.46 25.77 -3.31
C PHE A 460 20.73 26.68 -2.34
N GLN A 461 20.11 26.11 -1.28
CA GLN A 461 19.40 26.84 -0.23
C GLN A 461 18.44 27.90 -0.79
N LEU A 462 17.64 27.52 -1.79
CA LEU A 462 16.72 28.40 -2.50
C LEU A 462 15.80 29.15 -1.52
N SER A 463 15.75 30.50 -1.65
CA SER A 463 14.99 31.43 -0.81
C SER A 463 15.49 31.58 0.66
N TYR A 464 16.63 30.99 1.02
CA TYR A 464 17.29 31.22 2.31
C TYR A 464 18.43 32.20 2.17
N ASP A 465 18.93 32.79 3.27
CA ASP A 465 20.00 33.76 3.30
C ASP A 465 21.30 33.33 2.60
N ARG A 466 21.53 32.01 2.49
CA ARG A 466 22.69 31.45 1.81
C ARG A 466 22.38 30.99 0.39
N GLU A 467 21.31 31.48 -0.20
CA GLU A 467 20.95 31.13 -1.58
C GLU A 467 22.11 31.32 -2.56
N LYS A 468 22.35 30.29 -3.37
CA LYS A 468 23.25 30.35 -4.51
C LYS A 468 22.65 29.62 -5.68
N ILE A 469 22.56 30.28 -6.82
CA ILE A 469 22.18 29.66 -8.09
C ILE A 469 23.36 29.82 -9.02
N ARG A 470 23.95 28.70 -9.42
CA ARG A 470 25.14 28.66 -10.27
C ARG A 470 25.16 27.52 -11.25
N GLU A 471 25.74 27.74 -12.39
CA GLU A 471 26.04 26.69 -13.34
C GLU A 471 27.31 25.99 -12.92
N LEU A 472 27.29 24.65 -12.89
CA LEU A 472 28.42 23.80 -12.54
C LEU A 472 28.78 22.95 -13.74
N SER A 473 30.05 22.87 -14.07
CA SER A 473 30.58 21.78 -14.90
C SER A 473 30.48 20.46 -14.12
N TYR A 474 30.47 19.33 -14.84
CA TYR A 474 30.46 18.00 -14.17
C TYR A 474 31.69 17.83 -13.24
N GLY A 475 32.84 18.41 -13.60
CA GLY A 475 34.05 18.41 -12.76
C GLY A 475 33.90 19.20 -11.47
N GLU A 476 33.23 20.36 -11.51
CA GLU A 476 32.89 21.15 -10.32
C GLU A 476 31.85 20.44 -9.47
N ALA A 477 30.80 19.86 -10.10
CA ALA A 477 29.77 19.11 -9.40
C ALA A 477 30.31 17.97 -8.56
N LYS A 478 31.29 17.22 -9.05
CA LYS A 478 31.98 16.13 -8.33
C LYS A 478 32.70 16.61 -7.06
N ASN A 479 33.09 17.88 -7.01
CA ASN A 479 33.90 18.46 -5.96
C ASN A 479 33.13 19.44 -5.07
N VAL A 480 31.83 19.58 -5.20
CA VAL A 480 31.00 20.45 -4.34
C VAL A 480 31.11 19.99 -2.88
N LYS A 481 31.41 20.96 -1.98
CA LYS A 481 31.61 20.68 -0.54
C LYS A 481 30.48 21.22 0.35
N GLU A 482 29.67 22.12 -0.16
CA GLU A 482 28.67 22.81 0.64
C GLU A 482 27.50 21.86 0.97
N GLU A 483 27.33 21.57 2.26
CA GLU A 483 26.22 20.76 2.76
C GLU A 483 24.92 21.59 2.82
N GLY A 484 23.81 21.05 2.35
CA GLY A 484 22.51 21.70 2.38
C GLY A 484 21.53 21.16 1.34
N LEU A 485 20.47 21.91 1.14
CA LEU A 485 19.40 21.56 0.21
C LEU A 485 19.78 21.97 -1.21
N TYR A 486 19.60 21.05 -2.13
CA TYR A 486 19.82 21.28 -3.55
C TYR A 486 18.59 20.96 -4.38
N THR A 487 18.40 21.74 -5.44
CA THR A 487 17.54 21.40 -6.58
C THR A 487 18.36 21.65 -7.84
N LEU A 488 18.39 20.68 -8.75
CA LEU A 488 19.18 20.75 -9.97
C LEU A 488 18.28 20.95 -11.18
N LEU A 489 18.77 21.74 -12.13
CA LEU A 489 18.24 21.82 -13.49
C LEU A 489 19.35 21.38 -14.46
N LEU A 490 19.09 20.30 -15.17
CA LEU A 490 19.98 19.77 -16.20
C LEU A 490 19.42 20.12 -17.58
N CYS A 491 20.22 20.83 -18.38
CA CYS A 491 19.84 21.19 -19.74
C CYS A 491 20.71 20.43 -20.75
N ASN A 492 20.07 19.78 -21.70
CA ASN A 492 20.71 19.03 -22.79
C ASN A 492 20.30 19.60 -24.14
N GLU A 493 21.25 20.13 -24.90
CA GLU A 493 21.02 20.66 -26.24
C GLU A 493 21.05 19.54 -27.31
N ASN A 494 21.63 18.38 -27.01
CA ASN A 494 21.77 17.23 -27.90
C ASN A 494 20.79 16.11 -27.52
N VAL A 495 19.49 16.43 -27.52
CA VAL A 495 18.45 15.49 -27.17
C VAL A 495 18.38 14.31 -28.13
N GLN A 496 18.56 13.10 -27.62
CA GLN A 496 18.40 11.88 -28.38
C GLN A 496 16.91 11.55 -28.54
N LYS A 497 16.45 11.33 -29.74
CA LYS A 497 15.07 10.87 -29.98
C LYS A 497 14.94 9.42 -29.53
N ARG A 498 13.95 9.16 -28.68
CA ARG A 498 13.64 7.79 -28.29
C ARG A 498 12.99 7.04 -29.44
N ARG A 499 13.40 5.81 -29.63
CA ARG A 499 12.76 4.91 -30.56
C ARG A 499 11.39 4.50 -30.00
N LEU A 500 10.33 4.62 -30.79
CA LEU A 500 8.97 4.32 -30.34
C LEU A 500 8.57 2.85 -30.56
N VAL A 501 9.30 2.15 -31.42
CA VAL A 501 9.00 0.76 -31.79
C VAL A 501 10.26 -0.09 -31.70
N PRO A 502 10.14 -1.40 -31.38
CA PRO A 502 11.26 -2.33 -31.44
C PRO A 502 11.74 -2.54 -32.88
N GLY A 503 12.87 -3.21 -33.07
CA GLY A 503 13.48 -3.53 -34.37
C GLY A 503 14.76 -2.73 -34.61
N MET A 504 15.71 -2.79 -33.69
CA MET A 504 17.08 -2.33 -33.94
C MET A 504 17.73 -3.25 -34.95
N SER A 505 18.50 -2.67 -35.87
CA SER A 505 19.18 -3.49 -36.89
C SER A 505 20.18 -4.46 -36.24
N ASP A 506 20.36 -5.62 -36.87
CA ASP A 506 21.27 -6.66 -36.36
C ASP A 506 22.72 -6.17 -36.23
N GLU A 507 23.14 -5.22 -37.11
CA GLU A 507 24.46 -4.60 -37.10
C GLU A 507 24.70 -3.69 -35.90
N SER A 508 23.65 -3.30 -35.23
CA SER A 508 23.76 -2.49 -33.98
C SER A 508 24.40 -3.29 -32.84
N PHE A 509 24.39 -4.62 -32.91
CA PHE A 509 24.83 -5.49 -31.83
C PHE A 509 26.19 -6.10 -32.08
N LEU A 510 27.05 -6.19 -31.08
CA LEU A 510 28.28 -6.97 -31.11
C LEU A 510 27.92 -8.45 -31.00
N ARG A 511 28.46 -9.25 -31.92
CA ARG A 511 28.12 -10.68 -32.07
C ARG A 511 29.33 -11.62 -32.06
N VAL A 512 30.52 -11.07 -32.10
CA VAL A 512 31.77 -11.81 -32.21
C VAL A 512 32.74 -11.31 -31.14
N VAL A 513 33.36 -12.23 -30.41
CA VAL A 513 34.56 -11.99 -29.62
C VAL A 513 35.76 -12.44 -30.49
N GLU A 514 36.87 -11.71 -30.44
CA GLU A 514 38.05 -12.01 -31.20
C GLU A 514 38.52 -13.46 -30.95
N GLY A 515 38.71 -14.23 -31.99
CA GLY A 515 39.08 -15.65 -31.93
C GLY A 515 37.95 -16.65 -31.67
N GLU A 516 36.72 -16.18 -31.48
CA GLU A 516 35.56 -17.02 -31.15
C GLU A 516 34.54 -17.10 -32.30
N LYS A 517 33.64 -18.10 -32.23
CA LYS A 517 32.52 -18.22 -33.17
C LYS A 517 31.47 -17.15 -32.91
N THR A 518 30.79 -16.72 -33.99
CA THR A 518 29.66 -15.79 -33.88
C THR A 518 28.58 -16.36 -32.96
N VAL A 519 28.20 -15.57 -31.93
CA VAL A 519 27.12 -15.93 -31.02
C VAL A 519 25.76 -15.77 -31.74
N PRO A 520 24.88 -16.77 -31.70
CA PRO A 520 23.55 -16.67 -32.25
C PRO A 520 22.76 -15.51 -31.61
N MET A 521 21.92 -14.87 -32.41
CA MET A 521 21.08 -13.73 -31.98
C MET A 521 19.73 -13.82 -32.68
N THR A 522 18.66 -13.50 -31.94
CA THR A 522 17.32 -13.32 -32.53
C THR A 522 17.36 -12.20 -33.56
N LYS A 523 16.97 -12.50 -34.80
CA LYS A 523 17.02 -11.57 -35.92
C LYS A 523 16.04 -10.41 -35.76
N GLU A 524 16.35 -9.27 -36.35
CA GLU A 524 15.61 -8.00 -36.21
C GLU A 524 14.10 -8.17 -36.32
N GLU A 525 13.58 -8.78 -37.37
CA GLU A 525 12.15 -8.92 -37.63
C GLU A 525 11.48 -9.85 -36.61
N VAL A 526 12.14 -10.96 -36.29
CA VAL A 526 11.65 -11.92 -35.27
C VAL A 526 11.72 -11.29 -33.89
N ARG A 527 12.78 -10.53 -33.59
CA ARG A 527 12.95 -9.83 -32.32
C ARG A 527 11.88 -8.76 -32.15
N ALA A 528 11.65 -7.93 -33.16
CA ALA A 528 10.61 -6.90 -33.15
C ALA A 528 9.23 -7.50 -32.88
N LEU A 529 8.89 -8.60 -33.57
CA LEU A 529 7.60 -9.26 -33.40
C LEU A 529 7.49 -9.94 -32.02
N SER A 530 8.57 -10.57 -31.53
CA SER A 530 8.60 -11.17 -30.18
C SER A 530 8.37 -10.12 -29.07
N LEU A 531 8.95 -8.94 -29.20
CA LEU A 531 8.75 -7.83 -28.26
C LEU A 531 7.33 -7.26 -28.33
N CYS A 532 6.76 -7.14 -29.52
CA CYS A 532 5.35 -6.77 -29.67
C CYS A 532 4.42 -7.79 -28.98
N LYS A 533 4.73 -9.08 -29.09
CA LYS A 533 3.96 -10.17 -28.46
C LYS A 533 4.19 -10.24 -26.95
N LEU A 534 5.34 -9.81 -26.48
CA LEU A 534 5.63 -9.73 -25.05
C LEU A 534 4.72 -8.68 -24.34
N GLY A 535 4.41 -7.56 -25.03
CA GLY A 535 3.41 -6.59 -24.54
C GLY A 535 3.83 -5.87 -23.26
N LEU A 536 5.08 -5.39 -23.22
CA LEU A 536 5.71 -4.77 -22.06
C LEU A 536 4.92 -3.57 -21.50
N THR A 537 4.89 -3.46 -20.18
CA THR A 537 4.44 -2.26 -19.44
C THR A 537 5.64 -1.41 -19.00
N GLU A 538 5.40 -0.15 -18.63
CA GLU A 538 6.45 0.82 -18.27
C GLU A 538 7.33 0.39 -17.08
N ASP A 539 6.82 -0.46 -16.21
CA ASP A 539 7.43 -0.96 -14.96
C ASP A 539 7.70 -2.47 -14.99
N ALA A 540 7.74 -3.07 -16.17
CA ALA A 540 7.88 -4.51 -16.33
C ALA A 540 9.17 -5.06 -15.69
N VAL A 541 9.04 -6.21 -15.03
CA VAL A 541 10.15 -7.07 -14.64
C VAL A 541 10.28 -8.18 -15.69
N VAL A 542 11.37 -8.14 -16.45
CA VAL A 542 11.55 -9.01 -17.61
C VAL A 542 12.66 -10.01 -17.34
N TYR A 543 12.41 -11.28 -17.63
CA TYR A 543 13.49 -12.28 -17.76
C TYR A 543 13.76 -12.51 -19.26
N ASP A 544 15.02 -12.39 -19.66
CA ASP A 544 15.53 -12.79 -20.98
C ASP A 544 16.35 -14.07 -20.83
N VAL A 545 15.68 -15.22 -20.98
CA VAL A 545 16.28 -16.55 -20.76
C VAL A 545 17.00 -17.04 -22.01
N GLY A 546 18.31 -17.28 -21.90
CA GLY A 546 19.19 -17.56 -23.03
C GLY A 546 19.49 -16.29 -23.81
N SER A 547 19.86 -15.24 -23.10
CA SER A 547 20.00 -13.86 -23.60
C SER A 547 21.02 -13.70 -24.73
N GLY A 548 22.03 -14.59 -24.81
CA GLY A 548 23.02 -14.57 -25.87
C GLY A 548 23.81 -13.26 -25.94
N THR A 549 23.63 -12.51 -27.02
CA THR A 549 24.21 -11.18 -27.19
C THR A 549 23.51 -10.07 -26.39
N GLY A 550 22.37 -10.37 -25.75
CA GLY A 550 21.57 -9.39 -25.05
C GLY A 550 20.61 -8.57 -25.92
N SER A 551 20.40 -8.97 -27.18
CA SER A 551 19.63 -8.14 -28.12
C SER A 551 18.17 -7.91 -27.69
N ILE A 552 17.50 -8.93 -27.12
CA ILE A 552 16.16 -8.81 -26.54
C ILE A 552 16.21 -7.94 -25.28
N ALA A 553 17.15 -8.22 -24.36
CA ALA A 553 17.31 -7.45 -23.13
C ALA A 553 17.53 -5.95 -23.41
N VAL A 554 18.39 -5.62 -24.38
CA VAL A 554 18.68 -4.24 -24.80
C VAL A 554 17.40 -3.57 -25.29
N GLU A 555 16.66 -4.19 -26.22
CA GLU A 555 15.46 -3.57 -26.77
C GLU A 555 14.32 -3.46 -25.74
N CYS A 556 14.16 -4.43 -24.82
CA CYS A 556 13.24 -4.30 -23.70
C CYS A 556 13.58 -3.08 -22.83
N ALA A 557 14.85 -2.97 -22.45
CA ALA A 557 15.31 -1.91 -21.57
C ALA A 557 15.21 -0.50 -22.14
N THR A 558 15.34 -0.38 -23.46
CA THR A 558 15.20 0.91 -24.18
C THR A 558 13.77 1.40 -24.29
N CYS A 559 12.76 0.53 -24.07
CA CYS A 559 11.35 0.93 -24.11
C CYS A 559 11.00 1.89 -22.94
N SER A 560 11.51 1.63 -21.74
CA SER A 560 11.28 2.46 -20.56
C SER A 560 12.41 2.33 -19.54
N PRO A 561 12.83 3.41 -18.88
CA PRO A 561 13.79 3.35 -17.78
C PRO A 561 13.24 2.66 -16.51
N GLY A 562 11.92 2.48 -16.41
CA GLY A 562 11.27 1.75 -15.34
C GLY A 562 11.29 0.22 -15.52
N ILE A 563 11.57 -0.27 -16.72
CA ILE A 563 11.70 -1.70 -16.99
C ILE A 563 13.00 -2.21 -16.38
N ARG A 564 12.92 -3.34 -15.65
CA ARG A 564 14.10 -4.09 -15.17
C ARG A 564 14.22 -5.38 -15.94
N VAL A 565 15.39 -5.63 -16.52
CA VAL A 565 15.63 -6.84 -17.32
C VAL A 565 16.72 -7.69 -16.67
N TYR A 566 16.38 -8.92 -16.33
CA TYR A 566 17.33 -9.94 -15.91
C TYR A 566 17.76 -10.74 -17.17
N ALA A 567 18.96 -10.50 -17.66
CA ALA A 567 19.52 -11.16 -18.85
C ALA A 567 20.30 -12.39 -18.43
N ILE A 568 19.65 -13.57 -18.54
CA ILE A 568 20.19 -14.85 -18.05
C ILE A 568 20.94 -15.56 -19.16
N GLU A 569 22.23 -15.83 -18.95
CA GLU A 569 23.08 -16.51 -19.92
C GLU A 569 24.10 -17.41 -19.19
N GLN A 570 24.30 -18.63 -19.69
CA GLN A 570 25.22 -19.60 -19.10
C GLN A 570 26.61 -19.61 -19.75
N LYS A 571 26.75 -19.17 -21.03
CA LYS A 571 27.98 -19.25 -21.80
C LYS A 571 28.83 -18.01 -21.61
N ALA A 572 30.08 -18.18 -21.14
CA ALA A 572 30.99 -17.08 -20.84
C ALA A 572 31.23 -16.12 -22.02
N THR A 573 31.38 -16.63 -23.25
CA THR A 573 31.57 -15.80 -24.45
C THR A 573 30.33 -14.93 -24.73
N ALA A 574 29.13 -15.47 -24.54
CA ALA A 574 27.89 -14.73 -24.72
C ALA A 574 27.70 -13.68 -23.59
N GLN A 575 28.02 -14.01 -22.35
CA GLN A 575 28.01 -13.08 -21.20
C GLN A 575 28.94 -11.88 -21.46
N GLN A 576 30.12 -12.12 -22.02
CA GLN A 576 31.06 -11.05 -22.39
C GLN A 576 30.44 -10.11 -23.44
N LEU A 577 29.79 -10.65 -24.48
CA LEU A 577 29.11 -9.86 -25.50
C LEU A 577 27.91 -9.10 -24.97
N LEU A 578 27.11 -9.75 -24.09
CA LEU A 578 26.02 -9.11 -23.39
C LEU A 578 26.51 -7.85 -22.66
N ARG A 579 27.52 -7.98 -21.78
CA ARG A 579 28.09 -6.85 -21.02
C ARG A 579 28.60 -5.73 -21.95
N ARG A 580 29.33 -6.07 -23.01
CA ARG A 580 29.81 -5.09 -24.01
C ARG A 580 28.66 -4.40 -24.78
N ASN A 581 27.58 -5.11 -25.09
CA ASN A 581 26.40 -4.49 -25.68
C ASN A 581 25.70 -3.57 -24.69
N LEU A 582 25.57 -3.96 -23.40
CA LEU A 582 24.99 -3.08 -22.38
C LEU A 582 25.79 -1.78 -22.21
N GLU A 583 27.13 -1.87 -22.20
CA GLU A 583 28.01 -0.70 -22.20
C GLU A 583 27.81 0.16 -23.45
N LYS A 584 27.76 -0.45 -24.64
CA LYS A 584 27.55 0.24 -25.92
C LYS A 584 26.23 1.02 -25.96
N PHE A 585 25.15 0.46 -25.39
CA PHE A 585 23.81 1.08 -25.34
C PHE A 585 23.57 1.88 -24.06
N HIS A 586 24.56 1.97 -23.18
CA HIS A 586 24.49 2.73 -21.91
C HIS A 586 23.26 2.35 -21.05
N LEU A 587 22.99 1.05 -20.91
CA LEU A 587 21.81 0.54 -20.20
C LEU A 587 22.18 0.13 -18.76
N ALA A 588 21.64 0.85 -17.79
CA ALA A 588 21.82 0.53 -16.38
C ALA A 588 20.64 -0.28 -15.79
N ASN A 589 19.55 -0.43 -16.52
CA ASN A 589 18.35 -1.17 -16.11
C ASN A 589 18.31 -2.62 -16.64
N VAL A 590 19.44 -3.13 -17.14
CA VAL A 590 19.64 -4.55 -17.45
C VAL A 590 20.64 -5.14 -16.45
N ILE A 591 20.27 -6.23 -15.84
CA ILE A 591 21.05 -6.96 -14.85
C ILE A 591 21.54 -8.26 -15.50
N PRO A 592 22.84 -8.38 -15.88
CA PRO A 592 23.38 -9.63 -16.35
C PRO A 592 23.38 -10.68 -15.26
N VAL A 593 22.85 -11.86 -15.56
CA VAL A 593 22.78 -12.99 -14.64
C VAL A 593 23.52 -14.16 -15.21
N ASP A 594 24.66 -14.48 -14.61
CA ASP A 594 25.53 -15.56 -15.05
C ASP A 594 25.03 -16.89 -14.45
N GLY A 595 24.44 -17.75 -15.28
CA GLY A 595 23.89 -19.02 -14.81
C GLY A 595 22.95 -19.68 -15.78
N LYS A 596 22.48 -20.86 -15.38
CA LYS A 596 21.54 -21.67 -16.14
C LYS A 596 20.14 -21.60 -15.52
N ALA A 597 19.12 -21.35 -16.35
CA ALA A 597 17.74 -21.56 -15.97
C ALA A 597 17.37 -23.06 -15.96
N PRO A 598 16.54 -23.54 -15.01
CA PRO A 598 15.77 -22.79 -14.05
C PRO A 598 16.51 -22.38 -12.75
N ASP A 599 17.66 -22.97 -12.43
CA ASP A 599 18.30 -22.93 -11.11
C ASP A 599 18.49 -21.50 -10.57
N ILE A 600 18.93 -20.59 -11.45
CA ILE A 600 19.18 -19.20 -11.04
C ILE A 600 17.89 -18.38 -10.86
N LEU A 601 16.78 -18.78 -11.47
CA LEU A 601 15.54 -18.01 -11.46
C LEU A 601 14.92 -17.88 -10.06
N GLU A 602 15.15 -18.86 -9.18
CA GLU A 602 14.58 -18.85 -7.82
C GLU A 602 15.02 -17.65 -7.00
N SER A 603 16.24 -17.18 -7.18
CA SER A 603 16.84 -16.06 -6.44
C SER A 603 16.40 -14.68 -6.93
N LEU A 604 15.78 -14.59 -8.13
CA LEU A 604 15.38 -13.32 -8.76
C LEU A 604 14.01 -12.88 -8.26
N GLU A 605 13.69 -11.58 -8.37
CA GLU A 605 12.33 -11.07 -8.09
C GLU A 605 11.29 -11.66 -9.06
N PRO A 606 9.99 -11.80 -8.69
CA PRO A 606 8.97 -12.36 -9.56
C PRO A 606 8.84 -11.59 -10.88
N PRO A 607 8.89 -12.27 -12.06
CA PRO A 607 8.78 -11.60 -13.34
C PRO A 607 7.33 -11.26 -13.69
N THR A 608 7.13 -10.19 -14.46
CA THR A 608 5.85 -9.88 -15.12
C THR A 608 5.84 -10.41 -16.55
N HIS A 609 7.00 -10.42 -17.20
CA HIS A 609 7.19 -10.84 -18.58
C HIS A 609 8.44 -11.70 -18.70
N VAL A 610 8.38 -12.73 -19.52
CA VAL A 610 9.52 -13.59 -19.77
C VAL A 610 9.67 -13.85 -21.27
N PHE A 611 10.85 -13.65 -21.79
CA PHE A 611 11.26 -14.11 -23.11
C PHE A 611 12.18 -15.33 -22.95
N ILE A 612 11.92 -16.39 -23.72
CA ILE A 612 12.77 -17.58 -23.77
C ILE A 612 13.30 -17.75 -25.19
N GLY A 613 14.59 -17.40 -25.37
CA GLY A 613 15.32 -17.60 -26.63
C GLY A 613 16.03 -18.94 -26.72
N GLY A 614 16.23 -19.61 -25.58
CA GLY A 614 16.84 -20.93 -25.48
C GLY A 614 16.65 -21.52 -24.09
N SER A 615 16.08 -22.73 -24.01
CA SER A 615 15.78 -23.43 -22.75
C SER A 615 16.79 -24.51 -22.36
N SER A 616 17.73 -24.84 -23.25
CA SER A 616 18.68 -25.95 -23.05
C SER A 616 18.02 -27.28 -22.62
N GLY A 617 16.80 -27.54 -23.10
CA GLY A 617 16.02 -28.74 -22.78
C GLY A 617 15.18 -28.67 -21.49
N CYS A 618 15.28 -27.59 -20.72
CA CYS A 618 14.60 -27.44 -19.41
C CYS A 618 13.33 -26.56 -19.48
N LEU A 619 12.64 -26.50 -20.65
CA LEU A 619 11.51 -25.60 -20.84
C LEU A 619 10.39 -25.79 -19.80
N ALA A 620 10.02 -27.03 -19.49
CA ALA A 620 8.96 -27.34 -18.53
C ALA A 620 9.30 -26.82 -17.12
N ASP A 621 10.53 -27.04 -16.68
CA ASP A 621 10.97 -26.63 -15.35
C ASP A 621 11.09 -25.08 -15.24
N ILE A 622 11.55 -24.44 -16.33
CA ILE A 622 11.61 -22.98 -16.43
C ILE A 622 10.21 -22.39 -16.29
N LEU A 623 9.23 -22.89 -17.05
CA LEU A 623 7.84 -22.42 -16.98
C LEU A 623 7.22 -22.65 -15.61
N HIS A 624 7.52 -23.79 -14.98
CA HIS A 624 7.06 -24.09 -13.64
C HIS A 624 7.53 -23.04 -12.62
N VAL A 625 8.82 -22.78 -12.55
CA VAL A 625 9.39 -21.77 -11.64
C VAL A 625 8.83 -20.37 -11.91
N ILE A 626 8.68 -19.97 -13.18
CA ILE A 626 8.13 -18.66 -13.56
C ILE A 626 6.72 -18.47 -12.98
N TRP A 627 5.82 -19.42 -13.22
CA TRP A 627 4.42 -19.28 -12.78
C TRP A 627 4.20 -19.60 -11.30
N GLU A 628 5.08 -20.35 -10.67
CA GLU A 628 5.10 -20.45 -9.21
C GLU A 628 5.41 -19.09 -8.56
N LYS A 629 6.35 -18.33 -9.15
CA LYS A 629 6.71 -16.97 -8.68
C LYS A 629 5.63 -15.94 -8.98
N ASN A 630 5.03 -15.99 -10.17
CA ASN A 630 3.96 -15.08 -10.58
C ASN A 630 3.05 -15.75 -11.63
N PRO A 631 1.88 -16.24 -11.24
CA PRO A 631 0.93 -16.86 -12.17
C PRO A 631 0.43 -15.96 -13.30
N ARG A 632 0.57 -14.63 -13.16
CA ARG A 632 0.14 -13.66 -14.17
C ARG A 632 1.22 -13.35 -15.21
N THR A 633 2.37 -14.00 -15.13
CA THR A 633 3.48 -13.75 -16.05
C THR A 633 3.11 -14.10 -17.49
N ARG A 634 3.35 -13.17 -18.39
CA ARG A 634 3.26 -13.39 -19.85
C ARG A 634 4.59 -13.92 -20.35
N VAL A 635 4.56 -15.06 -21.03
CA VAL A 635 5.77 -15.73 -21.54
C VAL A 635 5.74 -15.76 -23.06
N VAL A 636 6.85 -15.38 -23.68
CA VAL A 636 7.07 -15.53 -25.13
C VAL A 636 8.25 -16.45 -25.35
N VAL A 637 8.04 -17.52 -26.12
CA VAL A 637 9.06 -18.51 -26.46
C VAL A 637 9.32 -18.49 -27.95
N ASN A 638 10.58 -18.33 -28.35
CA ASN A 638 10.99 -18.52 -29.75
C ASN A 638 11.47 -19.96 -29.94
N ALA A 639 10.82 -20.70 -30.82
CA ALA A 639 11.17 -22.06 -31.20
C ALA A 639 11.51 -22.17 -32.69
N ILE A 640 12.60 -22.87 -32.98
CA ILE A 640 13.06 -23.13 -34.35
C ILE A 640 12.89 -24.60 -34.75
N SER A 641 12.58 -25.47 -33.77
CA SER A 641 12.35 -26.89 -33.99
C SER A 641 10.90 -27.28 -33.72
N LEU A 642 10.41 -28.27 -34.44
CA LEU A 642 9.06 -28.82 -34.27
C LEU A 642 8.90 -29.52 -32.93
N GLU A 643 9.98 -30.11 -32.41
CA GLU A 643 9.99 -30.77 -31.10
C GLU A 643 9.70 -29.78 -30.00
N THR A 644 10.29 -28.57 -30.05
CA THR A 644 10.01 -27.51 -29.06
C THR A 644 8.56 -27.04 -29.16
N VAL A 645 8.02 -26.89 -30.36
CA VAL A 645 6.61 -26.52 -30.57
C VAL A 645 5.68 -27.61 -30.04
N ALA A 646 5.99 -28.88 -30.29
CA ALA A 646 5.21 -30.01 -29.78
C ALA A 646 5.23 -30.02 -28.25
N GLN A 647 6.41 -29.85 -27.64
CA GLN A 647 6.55 -29.76 -26.19
C GLN A 647 5.71 -28.61 -25.59
N ILE A 648 5.74 -27.42 -26.21
CA ILE A 648 4.92 -26.28 -25.80
C ILE A 648 3.44 -26.61 -25.87
N THR A 649 2.99 -27.24 -26.96
CA THR A 649 1.59 -27.60 -27.16
C THR A 649 1.11 -28.61 -26.12
N GLU A 650 1.96 -29.59 -25.79
CA GLU A 650 1.67 -30.57 -24.75
C GLU A 650 1.59 -29.95 -23.35
N LEU A 651 2.56 -29.09 -22.98
CA LEU A 651 2.58 -28.39 -21.69
C LEU A 651 1.40 -27.45 -21.52
N ALA A 652 0.94 -26.83 -22.60
CA ALA A 652 -0.17 -25.89 -22.59
C ALA A 652 -1.56 -26.54 -22.51
N ALA A 653 -1.67 -27.81 -22.82
CA ALA A 653 -2.94 -28.51 -22.95
C ALA A 653 -3.77 -28.42 -21.65
N GLY A 654 -4.92 -27.73 -21.71
CA GLY A 654 -5.89 -27.59 -20.61
C GLY A 654 -5.45 -26.70 -19.43
N LYS A 655 -4.28 -26.05 -19.50
CA LYS A 655 -3.73 -25.26 -18.38
C LYS A 655 -3.40 -23.81 -18.77
N MET A 656 -3.21 -23.54 -20.06
CA MET A 656 -2.69 -22.26 -20.55
C MET A 656 -3.47 -21.77 -21.76
N GLN A 657 -3.59 -20.44 -21.88
CA GLN A 657 -3.95 -19.82 -23.15
C GLN A 657 -2.68 -19.73 -23.98
N THR A 658 -2.76 -20.16 -25.25
CA THR A 658 -1.61 -20.25 -26.12
C THR A 658 -1.91 -19.63 -27.49
N GLU A 659 -1.03 -18.72 -27.94
CA GLU A 659 -1.01 -18.23 -29.31
C GLU A 659 0.30 -18.69 -29.96
N ILE A 660 0.23 -19.36 -31.10
CA ILE A 660 1.41 -19.82 -31.85
C ILE A 660 1.36 -19.19 -33.22
N ILE A 661 2.39 -18.43 -33.59
CA ILE A 661 2.57 -17.87 -34.95
C ILE A 661 3.88 -18.34 -35.51
N GLN A 662 3.87 -18.63 -36.82
CA GLN A 662 5.07 -18.92 -37.61
C GLN A 662 5.47 -17.67 -38.36
N VAL A 663 6.75 -17.29 -38.28
CA VAL A 663 7.34 -16.15 -38.96
C VAL A 663 8.39 -16.67 -39.93
N GLN A 664 8.28 -16.31 -41.20
CA GLN A 664 9.29 -16.60 -42.21
C GLN A 664 9.79 -15.31 -42.85
N VAL A 665 11.09 -15.11 -42.81
CA VAL A 665 11.76 -13.92 -43.31
C VAL A 665 12.56 -14.30 -44.54
N SER A 666 12.47 -13.50 -45.59
CA SER A 666 13.34 -13.60 -46.76
C SER A 666 13.95 -12.24 -47.04
N ARG A 667 15.26 -12.18 -47.21
CA ARG A 667 15.98 -10.93 -47.46
C ARG A 667 16.59 -10.94 -48.89
N ALA A 668 16.53 -9.79 -49.54
CA ALA A 668 17.19 -9.61 -50.81
C ALA A 668 18.71 -9.57 -50.62
N LYS A 669 19.43 -10.43 -51.35
CA LYS A 669 20.88 -10.45 -51.38
C LYS A 669 21.34 -10.07 -52.78
N THR A 670 22.25 -9.11 -52.88
CA THR A 670 22.86 -8.69 -54.15
C THR A 670 23.80 -9.77 -54.65
N VAL A 671 23.59 -10.25 -55.84
CA VAL A 671 24.45 -11.20 -56.54
C VAL A 671 24.73 -10.64 -57.95
N GLY A 672 25.90 -10.06 -58.12
CA GLY A 672 26.23 -9.30 -59.32
C GLY A 672 25.33 -8.06 -59.45
N THR A 673 24.57 -7.98 -60.57
CA THR A 673 23.61 -6.90 -60.84
C THR A 673 22.16 -7.22 -60.38
N TYR A 674 21.93 -8.40 -59.83
CA TYR A 674 20.60 -8.89 -59.47
C TYR A 674 20.42 -8.92 -57.94
N HIS A 675 19.16 -8.95 -57.52
CA HIS A 675 18.76 -9.15 -56.13
C HIS A 675 18.00 -10.48 -56.01
N LEU A 676 18.58 -11.44 -55.32
CA LEU A 676 17.95 -12.74 -55.08
C LEU A 676 17.38 -12.78 -53.64
N MET A 677 16.16 -13.29 -53.52
CA MET A 677 15.56 -13.51 -52.19
C MET A 677 16.16 -14.76 -51.56
N GLN A 678 16.80 -14.57 -50.42
CA GLN A 678 17.32 -15.63 -49.57
C GLN A 678 16.38 -15.81 -48.37
N ALA A 679 15.76 -16.99 -48.24
CA ALA A 679 14.92 -17.35 -47.11
C ALA A 679 15.76 -17.70 -45.88
N GLU A 680 15.34 -17.24 -44.72
CA GLU A 680 15.84 -17.69 -43.42
C GLU A 680 14.97 -18.84 -42.92
N ASN A 681 15.47 -19.59 -41.91
CA ASN A 681 14.67 -20.64 -41.28
C ASN A 681 13.44 -20.02 -40.62
N PRO A 682 12.26 -20.62 -40.72
CA PRO A 682 11.07 -20.16 -40.05
C PRO A 682 11.26 -20.27 -38.54
N VAL A 683 10.69 -19.29 -37.80
CA VAL A 683 10.69 -19.24 -36.31
C VAL A 683 9.26 -19.26 -35.86
N TYR A 684 8.96 -20.09 -34.87
CA TYR A 684 7.67 -20.08 -34.17
C TYR A 684 7.77 -19.20 -32.93
N ILE A 685 6.86 -18.22 -32.82
CA ILE A 685 6.72 -17.37 -31.66
C ILE A 685 5.48 -17.88 -30.89
N CYS A 686 5.70 -18.42 -29.72
CA CYS A 686 4.66 -18.98 -28.88
C CYS A 686 4.44 -18.05 -27.68
N VAL A 687 3.21 -17.55 -27.52
CA VAL A 687 2.79 -16.72 -26.39
C VAL A 687 2.00 -17.58 -25.42
N LEU A 688 2.39 -17.58 -24.16
CA LEU A 688 1.79 -18.40 -23.11
C LEU A 688 1.36 -17.52 -21.94
N THR A 689 0.13 -17.73 -21.47
CA THR A 689 -0.38 -17.16 -20.22
C THR A 689 -1.16 -18.23 -19.47
N MET A 690 -1.16 -18.21 -18.15
CA MET A 690 -2.03 -19.09 -17.36
C MET A 690 -3.49 -18.77 -17.66
N ALA A 691 -4.36 -19.82 -17.72
CA ALA A 691 -5.77 -19.70 -18.05
C ALA A 691 -6.59 -18.99 -16.96
#